data_92b47db6783c88ed16f0e9bc751066bd
#
_entry.id   92b47db6783c88ed16f0e9bc751066bd
#
_cell.length_a   1.000
_cell.length_b   1.000
_cell.length_c   1.000
_cell.angle_alpha   90.00
_cell.angle_beta   90.00
_cell.angle_gamma   90.00
#
_symmetry.space_group_name_H-M   'P 1'
#
loop_
_entity.id
_entity.type
_entity.pdbx_description
1 polymer ?
#
loop_
_entity_poly.entity_id
_entity_poly.type
_entity_poly.pdbx_seq_one_letter_code
_entity_poly.pdbx_strand_id
1 'polypeptide(L)'
;MAAHEENNSMDRRTFLAGIAAGAASAVAPAAAAADEPAAGKAAPPSAKTAEAETAAPRELARVPGIPGSDFMVDVIKTLDIKYLPANCASSFRAIHESIIDYGGNRMPEYVNCMHEESAVGIAHGYFKAAGRPLMTLCHGTVGLQHATMAIYNAWCDRVPVIVVGGNELDAAHRPPGVPTIHSGQDINALVRDYTKWDDTPVSLQHFAQSFVRAYKIAMTPPYGPVMIALDAGLQQEPVKEHGGKLYIPRYVATSPPQGDAGAVKEAARLLVAASNPVIVADRCARTPEGVARLVELAELLQARVVDQGGRMNFPATHYLAAPPSAVTGADVILGLELSDFWGTVNSFTDNGDNGGIGANGTRIKEGTKLIGISSVDLNTKSNYQDFQRFQVVDVQMAADAQATLPALIEAVRVALAPERRSAIAQRADPAKKAHAQMRERARQAAAVGWDSSPISTARMVMETFAAVRDLDWSLVSAESPRFDWPMRLWPLEKHHHWLGRSGGYGVGYAAPASVGAALANRDLGRFSVCFQPDGDLMYAPGVLWTAAKHKVPLLSVMHNNRGYHQEVMHVQRMANFRNRTANRGGDEGPVGTRIENPDIEYRKLAESMGWWAKGPIKDPRDLAPALREAVAVVRAGQPALLDVWTQPR
;
A
#
# COMPACT_ATOMS: atom_id res chain seq x y z
N MET A 1 -10.96 52.40 53.60
CA MET A 1 -10.87 51.06 54.16
C MET A 1 -10.32 50.15 53.07
N ALA A 2 -9.06 49.87 53.20
CA ALA A 2 -8.31 49.03 52.24
C ALA A 2 -8.28 47.60 52.77
N ALA A 3 -8.64 46.68 51.90
CA ALA A 3 -8.40 45.23 52.16
C ALA A 3 -7.21 44.81 51.27
N HIS A 4 -6.20 44.30 51.94
CA HIS A 4 -5.01 43.71 51.30
C HIS A 4 -5.35 42.36 50.64
N GLU A 5 -5.14 42.24 49.33
CA GLU A 5 -4.96 40.95 48.69
C GLU A 5 -3.46 40.57 48.70
N GLU A 6 -3.12 39.53 49.44
CA GLU A 6 -1.80 38.91 49.38
C GLU A 6 -1.66 38.09 48.09
N ASN A 7 -0.81 38.60 47.22
CA ASN A 7 -0.43 37.97 45.95
C ASN A 7 0.69 36.95 46.23
N ASN A 8 0.36 35.67 46.28
CA ASN A 8 1.30 34.58 46.53
C ASN A 8 1.94 34.11 45.22
N SER A 9 2.72 34.96 44.56
CA SER A 9 3.54 34.59 43.42
C SER A 9 4.88 34.04 43.86
N MET A 10 5.07 32.75 43.69
CA MET A 10 6.36 32.08 43.94
C MET A 10 7.41 32.64 42.96
N ASP A 11 8.41 33.35 43.49
CA ASP A 11 9.46 33.95 42.70
C ASP A 11 10.30 32.88 41.98
N ARG A 12 10.60 33.12 40.69
CA ARG A 12 11.39 32.27 39.80
C ARG A 12 12.77 31.88 40.40
N ARG A 13 13.33 32.71 41.29
CA ARG A 13 14.58 32.41 42.00
C ARG A 13 14.40 31.36 43.08
N THR A 14 13.26 31.38 43.78
CA THR A 14 12.92 30.38 44.80
C THR A 14 12.63 29.00 44.16
N PHE A 15 12.01 29.00 42.98
CA PHE A 15 11.79 27.76 42.19
C PHE A 15 13.12 27.15 41.69
N LEU A 16 14.04 27.97 41.20
CA LEU A 16 15.35 27.50 40.71
C LEU A 16 16.28 27.10 41.87
N ALA A 17 16.18 27.71 43.05
CA ALA A 17 16.94 27.31 44.22
C ALA A 17 16.49 25.94 44.76
N GLY A 18 15.19 25.61 44.64
CA GLY A 18 14.65 24.29 44.99
C GLY A 18 15.18 23.15 44.11
N ILE A 19 15.41 23.43 42.81
CA ILE A 19 15.99 22.45 41.88
C ILE A 19 17.50 22.29 42.14
N ALA A 20 18.22 23.34 42.48
CA ALA A 20 19.65 23.27 42.77
C ALA A 20 19.97 22.53 44.07
N ALA A 21 19.09 22.59 45.08
CA ALA A 21 19.27 21.86 46.33
C ALA A 21 19.02 20.35 46.21
N GLY A 22 18.20 19.92 45.19
CA GLY A 22 17.97 18.50 44.91
C GLY A 22 19.11 17.80 44.14
N ALA A 23 19.99 18.58 43.49
CA ALA A 23 21.07 18.04 42.67
C ALA A 23 22.44 17.90 43.36
N ALA A 24 22.57 18.39 44.62
CA ALA A 24 23.86 18.46 45.30
C ALA A 24 24.15 17.29 46.29
N SER A 25 23.30 16.28 46.35
CA SER A 25 23.46 15.17 47.32
C SER A 25 23.81 13.80 46.75
N ALA A 26 24.38 13.73 45.58
CA ALA A 26 24.77 12.45 44.97
C ALA A 26 26.17 12.47 44.35
N VAL A 27 27.22 12.73 45.17
CA VAL A 27 28.59 12.29 44.83
C VAL A 27 29.22 11.76 46.09
N ALA A 28 29.19 10.46 46.30
CA ALA A 28 30.08 9.72 47.21
C ALA A 28 30.67 8.53 46.44
N PRO A 29 31.93 8.12 46.74
CA PRO A 29 32.77 7.35 45.86
C PRO A 29 32.40 5.88 45.78
N ALA A 30 32.74 5.29 44.64
CA ALA A 30 32.53 3.89 44.32
C ALA A 30 33.13 2.93 45.33
N ALA A 31 32.32 2.01 45.80
CA ALA A 31 32.76 0.76 46.39
C ALA A 31 31.76 -0.36 46.06
N ALA A 32 32.34 -1.43 45.54
CA ALA A 32 31.78 -2.79 45.45
C ALA A 32 30.53 -3.02 44.58
N ALA A 33 30.67 -3.93 43.66
CA ALA A 33 29.59 -4.55 42.91
C ALA A 33 28.47 -5.01 43.88
N ALA A 34 27.32 -4.34 43.77
CA ALA A 34 26.09 -4.82 44.34
C ALA A 34 25.26 -5.42 43.24
N ASP A 35 24.73 -6.60 43.49
CA ASP A 35 23.79 -7.31 42.65
C ASP A 35 22.76 -6.39 42.01
N GLU A 36 22.46 -6.61 40.70
CA GLU A 36 21.34 -5.98 40.06
C GLU A 36 20.07 -6.16 40.91
N PRO A 37 19.35 -5.10 41.23
CA PRO A 37 18.07 -5.29 41.94
C PRO A 37 17.16 -6.08 40.98
N ALA A 38 16.75 -7.27 41.43
CA ALA A 38 15.70 -8.03 40.78
C ALA A 38 14.57 -7.08 40.41
N ALA A 39 14.19 -7.07 39.12
CA ALA A 39 13.12 -6.23 38.59
C ALA A 39 11.89 -6.41 39.52
N GLY A 40 11.65 -5.44 40.39
CA GLY A 40 10.57 -5.46 41.33
C GLY A 40 9.27 -5.56 40.54
N LYS A 41 8.51 -6.63 40.71
CA LYS A 41 7.15 -6.70 40.21
C LYS A 41 6.44 -5.43 40.66
N ALA A 42 5.88 -4.68 39.71
CA ALA A 42 5.07 -3.52 40.03
C ALA A 42 4.05 -3.93 41.11
N ALA A 43 3.93 -3.14 42.18
CA ALA A 43 2.94 -3.41 43.21
C ALA A 43 1.54 -3.44 42.55
N PRO A 44 0.68 -4.39 42.90
CA PRO A 44 -0.67 -4.38 42.36
C PRO A 44 -1.36 -3.07 42.75
N PRO A 45 -2.31 -2.57 41.97
CA PRO A 45 -3.06 -1.37 42.28
C PRO A 45 -3.72 -1.51 43.67
N SER A 46 -3.86 -0.41 44.39
CA SER A 46 -4.54 -0.44 45.67
C SER A 46 -5.96 -0.98 45.52
N ALA A 47 -6.50 -1.60 46.54
CA ALA A 47 -7.87 -2.09 46.52
C ALA A 47 -8.87 -0.99 46.13
N LYS A 48 -8.65 0.25 46.57
CA LYS A 48 -9.46 1.42 46.19
C LYS A 48 -9.34 1.75 44.69
N THR A 49 -8.15 1.62 44.08
CA THR A 49 -7.94 1.84 42.66
C THR A 49 -8.61 0.72 41.86
N ALA A 50 -8.42 -0.54 42.24
CA ALA A 50 -9.04 -1.68 41.60
C ALA A 50 -10.58 -1.63 41.68
N GLU A 51 -11.13 -1.21 42.81
CA GLU A 51 -12.57 -1.01 42.99
C GLU A 51 -13.09 0.13 42.10
N ALA A 52 -12.34 1.24 42.01
CA ALA A 52 -12.72 2.37 41.13
C ALA A 52 -12.66 2.01 39.63
N GLU A 53 -11.72 1.15 39.20
CA GLU A 53 -11.59 0.68 37.85
C GLU A 53 -12.64 -0.38 37.48
N THR A 54 -13.14 -1.15 38.45
CA THR A 54 -14.16 -2.18 38.24
C THR A 54 -15.57 -1.72 38.57
N ALA A 55 -15.72 -0.56 39.23
CA ALA A 55 -17.03 0.01 39.50
C ALA A 55 -17.75 0.30 38.18
N ALA A 56 -19.01 -0.13 38.10
CA ALA A 56 -19.84 0.25 36.95
C ALA A 56 -19.84 1.78 36.83
N PRO A 57 -19.71 2.33 35.61
CA PRO A 57 -19.80 3.76 35.39
C PRO A 57 -21.09 4.29 36.02
N ARG A 58 -21.02 5.46 36.67
CA ARG A 58 -22.25 6.13 37.17
C ARG A 58 -23.25 6.15 36.01
N GLU A 59 -24.51 5.79 36.31
CA GLU A 59 -25.57 5.81 35.29
C GLU A 59 -25.54 7.15 34.55
N LEU A 60 -25.02 7.11 33.35
CA LEU A 60 -25.19 8.21 32.41
C LEU A 60 -26.67 8.23 32.02
N ALA A 61 -27.25 9.41 31.88
CA ALA A 61 -28.62 9.55 31.41
C ALA A 61 -28.75 8.77 30.09
N ARG A 62 -29.63 7.76 30.09
CA ARG A 62 -29.90 6.98 28.88
C ARG A 62 -30.53 7.90 27.83
N VAL A 63 -29.95 7.97 26.65
CA VAL A 63 -30.58 8.63 25.51
C VAL A 63 -31.63 7.66 24.97
N PRO A 64 -32.93 8.01 25.03
CA PRO A 64 -33.97 7.12 24.52
C PRO A 64 -33.95 7.10 22.99
N GLY A 65 -34.22 5.94 22.42
CA GLY A 65 -34.34 5.75 20.96
C GLY A 65 -33.17 4.97 20.36
N ILE A 66 -33.25 4.72 19.05
CA ILE A 66 -32.22 4.06 18.25
C ILE A 66 -31.19 5.12 17.87
N PRO A 67 -29.90 4.98 18.19
CA PRO A 67 -28.89 5.97 17.81
C PRO A 67 -28.65 5.97 16.30
N GLY A 68 -28.24 7.12 15.75
CA GLY A 68 -27.95 7.25 14.32
C GLY A 68 -26.88 6.28 13.82
N SER A 69 -25.92 5.96 14.69
CA SER A 69 -24.84 5.01 14.37
C SER A 69 -25.33 3.58 14.08
N ASP A 70 -26.43 3.12 14.71
CA ASP A 70 -27.03 1.81 14.37
C ASP A 70 -27.55 1.79 12.93
N PHE A 71 -28.24 2.84 12.51
CA PHE A 71 -28.66 2.97 11.11
C PHE A 71 -27.45 3.06 10.16
N MET A 72 -26.37 3.73 10.56
CA MET A 72 -25.14 3.76 9.77
C MET A 72 -24.54 2.36 9.60
N VAL A 73 -24.57 1.52 10.64
CA VAL A 73 -24.14 0.11 10.57
C VAL A 73 -25.01 -0.68 9.60
N ASP A 74 -26.31 -0.47 9.59
CA ASP A 74 -27.21 -1.09 8.61
C ASP A 74 -26.84 -0.73 7.17
N VAL A 75 -26.52 0.55 6.92
CA VAL A 75 -26.03 1.01 5.61
C VAL A 75 -24.73 0.28 5.21
N ILE A 76 -23.76 0.23 6.10
CA ILE A 76 -22.45 -0.41 5.85
C ILE A 76 -22.63 -1.89 5.52
N LYS A 77 -23.50 -2.60 6.25
CA LYS A 77 -23.76 -4.02 6.03
C LYS A 77 -24.37 -4.35 4.66
N THR A 78 -25.03 -3.39 4.01
CA THR A 78 -25.57 -3.61 2.63
C THR A 78 -24.49 -3.69 1.56
N LEU A 79 -23.24 -3.27 1.86
CA LEU A 79 -22.13 -3.20 0.92
C LEU A 79 -21.13 -4.36 1.04
N ASP A 80 -21.43 -5.35 1.88
CA ASP A 80 -20.63 -6.58 2.03
C ASP A 80 -19.16 -6.30 2.40
N ILE A 81 -18.93 -5.25 3.21
CA ILE A 81 -17.60 -4.88 3.73
C ILE A 81 -17.25 -5.84 4.86
N LYS A 82 -16.21 -6.66 4.66
CA LYS A 82 -15.91 -7.76 5.57
C LYS A 82 -15.16 -7.34 6.82
N TYR A 83 -14.20 -6.44 6.67
CA TYR A 83 -13.32 -5.98 7.75
C TYR A 83 -13.30 -4.46 7.84
N LEU A 84 -13.03 -3.97 9.04
CA LEU A 84 -12.83 -2.56 9.35
C LEU A 84 -11.51 -2.39 10.09
N PRO A 85 -10.37 -2.21 9.40
CA PRO A 85 -9.14 -1.81 10.08
C PRO A 85 -9.27 -0.36 10.57
N ALA A 86 -8.99 -0.15 11.84
CA ALA A 86 -9.03 1.19 12.44
C ALA A 86 -8.20 1.26 13.74
N ASN A 87 -7.63 2.43 13.98
CA ASN A 87 -7.19 2.83 15.31
C ASN A 87 -8.39 3.43 16.05
N CYS A 88 -8.55 3.15 17.34
CA CYS A 88 -9.70 3.64 18.11
C CYS A 88 -9.62 5.16 18.33
N ALA A 89 -10.75 5.86 18.29
CA ALA A 89 -10.80 7.30 18.52
C ALA A 89 -12.16 7.80 19.01
N SER A 90 -12.13 8.91 19.77
CA SER A 90 -13.32 9.52 20.35
C SER A 90 -14.28 10.13 19.33
N SER A 91 -13.78 10.60 18.17
CA SER A 91 -14.63 11.25 17.16
C SER A 91 -15.56 10.30 16.39
N PHE A 92 -15.36 8.99 16.56
CA PHE A 92 -16.26 7.98 16.00
C PHE A 92 -16.66 6.91 17.06
N ARG A 93 -16.70 7.31 18.34
CA ARG A 93 -17.03 6.43 19.46
C ARG A 93 -18.39 5.73 19.32
N ALA A 94 -19.40 6.40 18.78
CA ALA A 94 -20.73 5.84 18.64
C ALA A 94 -20.79 4.78 17.53
N ILE A 95 -20.25 5.07 16.33
CA ILE A 95 -20.24 4.06 15.26
C ILE A 95 -19.35 2.86 15.63
N HIS A 96 -18.27 3.09 16.40
CA HIS A 96 -17.42 2.02 16.92
C HIS A 96 -18.23 1.09 17.85
N GLU A 97 -18.93 1.67 18.82
CA GLU A 97 -19.80 0.91 19.72
C GLU A 97 -20.87 0.15 18.94
N SER A 98 -21.57 0.82 18.04
CA SER A 98 -22.63 0.18 17.24
C SER A 98 -22.12 -0.96 16.35
N ILE A 99 -20.91 -0.88 15.79
CA ILE A 99 -20.29 -1.98 15.05
C ILE A 99 -20.10 -3.21 15.93
N ILE A 100 -19.67 -3.00 17.19
CA ILE A 100 -19.39 -4.09 18.13
C ILE A 100 -20.69 -4.69 18.69
N ASP A 101 -21.51 -3.87 19.33
CA ASP A 101 -22.65 -4.35 20.09
C ASP A 101 -23.88 -4.56 19.23
N TYR A 102 -24.33 -3.55 18.49
CA TYR A 102 -25.46 -3.68 17.56
C TYR A 102 -25.14 -4.55 16.35
N GLY A 103 -23.99 -4.32 15.72
CA GLY A 103 -23.52 -5.02 14.54
C GLY A 103 -23.03 -6.45 14.82
N GLY A 104 -22.75 -6.78 16.07
CA GLY A 104 -22.21 -8.06 16.52
C GLY A 104 -20.76 -8.30 16.08
N ASN A 105 -20.03 -7.24 15.79
CA ASN A 105 -18.66 -7.28 15.28
C ASN A 105 -18.51 -8.20 14.05
N ARG A 106 -19.46 -8.12 13.14
CA ARG A 106 -19.49 -8.93 11.91
C ARG A 106 -19.99 -8.11 10.74
N MET A 107 -19.23 -8.15 9.64
CA MET A 107 -19.55 -7.48 8.41
C MET A 107 -19.95 -6.00 8.59
N PRO A 108 -19.02 -5.20 9.10
CA PRO A 108 -17.58 -5.46 9.21
C PRO A 108 -17.13 -6.02 10.56
N GLU A 109 -16.07 -6.84 10.56
CA GLU A 109 -15.31 -7.19 11.75
C GLU A 109 -14.24 -6.13 12.01
N TYR A 110 -14.19 -5.62 13.23
CA TYR A 110 -13.21 -4.60 13.62
C TYR A 110 -11.81 -5.20 13.74
N VAL A 111 -10.86 -4.68 12.97
CA VAL A 111 -9.44 -5.06 13.01
C VAL A 111 -8.66 -3.96 13.72
N ASN A 112 -8.20 -4.25 14.93
CA ASN A 112 -7.46 -3.29 15.73
C ASN A 112 -6.13 -2.92 15.10
N CYS A 113 -5.95 -1.66 14.78
CA CYS A 113 -4.68 -1.07 14.36
C CYS A 113 -4.14 -0.12 15.43
N MET A 114 -2.83 0.03 15.49
CA MET A 114 -2.18 0.97 16.40
C MET A 114 -1.84 2.30 15.72
N HIS A 115 -2.15 2.43 14.42
CA HIS A 115 -1.86 3.61 13.61
C HIS A 115 -2.78 3.66 12.39
N GLU A 116 -3.24 4.84 12.01
CA GLU A 116 -4.18 5.02 10.89
C GLU A 116 -3.54 4.71 9.52
N GLU A 117 -2.24 4.97 9.37
CA GLU A 117 -1.49 4.54 8.18
C GLU A 117 -1.58 3.02 7.99
N SER A 118 -1.40 2.27 9.10
CA SER A 118 -1.55 0.81 9.06
C SER A 118 -2.98 0.39 8.67
N ALA A 119 -4.00 1.09 9.17
CA ALA A 119 -5.39 0.79 8.85
C ALA A 119 -5.68 0.96 7.36
N VAL A 120 -5.27 2.08 6.77
CA VAL A 120 -5.43 2.34 5.33
C VAL A 120 -4.57 1.38 4.49
N GLY A 121 -3.32 1.11 4.91
CA GLY A 121 -2.44 0.15 4.24
C GLY A 121 -3.01 -1.28 4.22
N ILE A 122 -3.64 -1.72 5.33
CA ILE A 122 -4.37 -3.01 5.40
C ILE A 122 -5.53 -3.02 4.39
N ALA A 123 -6.33 -1.95 4.34
CA ALA A 123 -7.44 -1.85 3.38
C ALA A 123 -6.94 -1.89 1.93
N HIS A 124 -5.83 -1.22 1.64
CA HIS A 124 -5.18 -1.23 0.33
C HIS A 124 -4.73 -2.66 -0.08
N GLY A 125 -3.97 -3.33 0.78
CA GLY A 125 -3.48 -4.68 0.48
C GLY A 125 -4.61 -5.72 0.40
N TYR A 126 -5.62 -5.60 1.25
CA TYR A 126 -6.81 -6.47 1.20
C TYR A 126 -7.51 -6.40 -0.15
N PHE A 127 -7.76 -5.19 -0.67
CA PHE A 127 -8.38 -5.03 -1.98
C PHE A 127 -7.58 -5.72 -3.09
N LYS A 128 -6.27 -5.59 -3.08
CA LYS A 128 -5.41 -6.19 -4.13
C LYS A 128 -5.51 -7.71 -4.16
N ALA A 129 -5.75 -8.35 -3.03
CA ALA A 129 -5.90 -9.80 -2.94
C ALA A 129 -7.35 -10.28 -3.14
N ALA A 130 -8.33 -9.55 -2.57
CA ALA A 130 -9.74 -9.93 -2.54
C ALA A 130 -10.58 -9.34 -3.67
N GLY A 131 -10.15 -8.21 -4.28
CA GLY A 131 -10.95 -7.45 -5.25
C GLY A 131 -12.17 -6.74 -4.65
N ARG A 132 -12.24 -6.64 -3.33
CA ARG A 132 -13.33 -5.98 -2.57
C ARG A 132 -12.75 -4.91 -1.66
N PRO A 133 -13.34 -3.70 -1.63
CA PRO A 133 -12.84 -2.62 -0.81
C PRO A 133 -13.16 -2.84 0.66
N LEU A 134 -12.33 -2.28 1.53
CA LEU A 134 -12.63 -2.09 2.93
C LEU A 134 -12.91 -0.61 3.22
N MET A 135 -13.59 -0.36 4.33
CA MET A 135 -13.62 0.96 4.95
C MET A 135 -12.62 1.03 6.09
N THR A 136 -12.20 2.24 6.45
CA THR A 136 -11.35 2.52 7.61
C THR A 136 -11.87 3.74 8.34
N LEU A 137 -11.71 3.76 9.67
CA LEU A 137 -12.04 4.92 10.49
C LEU A 137 -10.74 5.61 10.91
N CYS A 138 -10.68 6.92 10.70
CA CYS A 138 -9.59 7.77 11.12
C CYS A 138 -10.09 8.81 12.13
N HIS A 139 -9.31 9.04 13.19
CA HIS A 139 -9.60 10.14 14.10
C HIS A 139 -9.52 11.46 13.34
N GLY A 140 -10.43 12.35 13.54
CA GLY A 140 -10.56 13.68 12.95
C GLY A 140 -9.32 14.20 12.19
N THR A 141 -8.84 15.36 12.55
CA THR A 141 -7.66 15.94 11.89
C THR A 141 -6.40 15.10 12.09
N VAL A 142 -6.12 14.66 13.33
CA VAL A 142 -4.83 14.03 13.66
C VAL A 142 -4.67 12.62 13.07
N GLY A 143 -5.69 11.77 13.16
CA GLY A 143 -5.63 10.43 12.57
C GLY A 143 -5.63 10.47 11.04
N LEU A 144 -6.35 11.43 10.46
CA LEU A 144 -6.33 11.61 9.01
C LEU A 144 -4.96 12.10 8.51
N GLN A 145 -4.25 12.93 9.28
CA GLN A 145 -2.87 13.32 8.99
C GLN A 145 -1.93 12.09 8.99
N HIS A 146 -2.08 11.18 9.96
CA HIS A 146 -1.33 9.92 9.99
C HIS A 146 -1.65 9.01 8.79
N ALA A 147 -2.89 9.00 8.32
CA ALA A 147 -3.33 8.18 7.19
C ALA A 147 -2.92 8.71 5.82
N THR A 148 -2.55 9.98 5.72
CA THR A 148 -2.38 10.74 4.48
C THR A 148 -1.46 10.03 3.47
N MET A 149 -0.31 9.52 3.91
CA MET A 149 0.63 8.82 3.02
C MET A 149 0.04 7.51 2.46
N ALA A 150 -0.66 6.74 3.27
CA ALA A 150 -1.28 5.50 2.82
C ALA A 150 -2.45 5.76 1.86
N ILE A 151 -3.22 6.84 2.06
CA ILE A 151 -4.28 7.29 1.13
C ILE A 151 -3.66 7.70 -0.20
N TYR A 152 -2.53 8.44 -0.19
CA TYR A 152 -1.80 8.81 -1.41
C TYR A 152 -1.30 7.56 -2.16
N ASN A 153 -0.74 6.57 -1.47
CA ASN A 153 -0.35 5.31 -2.08
C ASN A 153 -1.54 4.61 -2.74
N ALA A 154 -2.70 4.56 -2.08
CA ALA A 154 -3.92 3.97 -2.65
C ALA A 154 -4.42 4.73 -3.89
N TRP A 155 -4.31 6.06 -3.89
CA TRP A 155 -4.59 6.92 -5.04
C TRP A 155 -3.70 6.57 -6.24
N CYS A 156 -2.39 6.57 -6.06
CA CYS A 156 -1.42 6.27 -7.11
C CYS A 156 -1.55 4.83 -7.64
N ASP A 157 -1.89 3.87 -6.77
CA ASP A 157 -2.11 2.47 -7.17
C ASP A 157 -3.52 2.21 -7.73
N ARG A 158 -4.39 3.21 -7.73
CA ARG A 158 -5.79 3.09 -8.16
C ARG A 158 -6.51 2.00 -7.38
N VAL A 159 -6.43 2.07 -6.06
CA VAL A 159 -7.07 1.12 -5.15
C VAL A 159 -8.20 1.79 -4.38
N PRO A 160 -9.42 1.25 -4.42
CA PRO A 160 -10.53 1.78 -3.66
C PRO A 160 -10.34 1.51 -2.17
N VAL A 161 -10.37 2.57 -1.38
CA VAL A 161 -10.45 2.54 0.08
C VAL A 161 -11.52 3.56 0.48
N ILE A 162 -12.43 3.17 1.36
CA ILE A 162 -13.44 4.08 1.88
C ILE A 162 -12.94 4.62 3.21
N VAL A 163 -12.40 5.83 3.18
CA VAL A 163 -11.89 6.51 4.37
C VAL A 163 -13.03 7.28 5.04
N VAL A 164 -13.23 7.06 6.33
CA VAL A 164 -14.21 7.81 7.13
C VAL A 164 -13.44 8.52 8.25
N GLY A 165 -13.48 9.84 8.24
CA GLY A 165 -12.89 10.69 9.27
C GLY A 165 -13.95 11.17 10.25
N GLY A 166 -13.81 10.82 11.53
CA GLY A 166 -14.72 11.35 12.56
C GLY A 166 -14.47 12.85 12.80
N ASN A 167 -15.53 13.63 12.99
CA ASN A 167 -15.44 15.07 13.21
C ASN A 167 -16.51 15.54 14.19
N GLU A 168 -16.34 16.72 14.76
CA GLU A 168 -17.31 17.41 15.61
C GLU A 168 -17.67 18.73 14.92
N LEU A 169 -18.68 18.71 14.05
CA LEU A 169 -19.01 19.86 13.19
C LEU A 169 -19.86 20.91 13.90
N ASP A 170 -20.92 20.50 14.59
CA ASP A 170 -21.85 21.42 15.24
C ASP A 170 -21.24 22.01 16.51
N ALA A 171 -20.89 23.29 16.45
CA ALA A 171 -20.29 24.02 17.56
C ALA A 171 -21.18 24.05 18.82
N ALA A 172 -22.50 23.96 18.69
CA ALA A 172 -23.44 23.95 19.83
C ALA A 172 -23.41 22.62 20.58
N HIS A 173 -22.97 21.55 19.94
CA HIS A 173 -22.91 20.20 20.49
C HIS A 173 -21.48 19.70 20.77
N ARG A 174 -20.47 20.52 20.52
CA ARG A 174 -19.07 20.12 20.77
C ARG A 174 -18.82 19.88 22.25
N PRO A 175 -18.40 18.65 22.64
CA PRO A 175 -18.03 18.39 24.02
C PRO A 175 -16.70 19.09 24.35
N PRO A 176 -16.48 19.47 25.63
CA PRO A 176 -15.18 20.00 26.02
C PRO A 176 -14.08 18.95 25.89
N GLY A 177 -12.87 19.37 25.54
CA GLY A 177 -11.67 18.54 25.54
C GLY A 177 -11.22 18.07 24.16
N VAL A 178 -10.55 16.94 24.15
CA VAL A 178 -9.79 16.42 23.00
C VAL A 178 -10.61 16.25 21.70
N PRO A 179 -11.84 15.73 21.72
CA PRO A 179 -12.59 15.57 20.47
C PRO A 179 -12.77 16.88 19.71
N THR A 180 -13.07 17.96 20.42
CA THR A 180 -13.22 19.30 19.85
C THR A 180 -11.90 19.86 19.32
N ILE A 181 -10.79 19.65 20.04
CA ILE A 181 -9.45 20.10 19.62
C ILE A 181 -9.01 19.38 18.32
N HIS A 182 -9.37 18.11 18.16
CA HIS A 182 -9.01 17.31 16.98
C HIS A 182 -10.00 17.46 15.83
N SER A 183 -11.00 18.32 15.94
CA SER A 183 -11.96 18.59 14.87
C SER A 183 -11.47 19.72 13.99
N GLY A 184 -11.82 19.64 12.71
CA GLY A 184 -11.54 20.68 11.73
C GLY A 184 -12.80 21.10 11.01
N GLN A 185 -12.81 22.31 10.45
CA GLN A 185 -13.96 22.83 9.70
C GLN A 185 -14.18 22.02 8.41
N ASP A 186 -13.10 21.69 7.70
CA ASP A 186 -13.11 20.88 6.48
C ASP A 186 -11.92 19.90 6.51
N ILE A 187 -12.12 18.75 7.18
CA ILE A 187 -11.07 17.74 7.26
C ILE A 187 -10.85 17.01 5.93
N ASN A 188 -11.84 17.02 5.02
CA ASN A 188 -11.70 16.41 3.70
C ASN A 188 -10.61 17.12 2.88
N ALA A 189 -10.38 18.41 3.11
CA ALA A 189 -9.35 19.19 2.43
C ALA A 189 -7.93 18.60 2.60
N LEU A 190 -7.66 17.90 3.71
CA LEU A 190 -6.35 17.26 3.96
C LEU A 190 -5.98 16.22 2.89
N VAL A 191 -6.97 15.58 2.28
CA VAL A 191 -6.76 14.45 1.36
C VAL A 191 -7.47 14.64 0.01
N ARG A 192 -8.13 15.76 -0.20
CA ARG A 192 -8.96 16.04 -1.39
C ARG A 192 -8.19 15.90 -2.70
N ASP A 193 -6.90 16.23 -2.72
CA ASP A 193 -6.09 16.15 -3.95
C ASP A 193 -5.81 14.71 -4.40
N TYR A 194 -5.90 13.75 -3.51
CA TYR A 194 -5.64 12.33 -3.78
C TYR A 194 -6.77 11.40 -3.30
N THR A 195 -8.01 11.90 -3.36
CA THR A 195 -9.24 11.11 -3.28
C THR A 195 -10.10 11.38 -4.50
N LYS A 196 -10.84 10.39 -4.97
CA LYS A 196 -11.73 10.57 -6.13
C LYS A 196 -12.92 11.48 -5.80
N TRP A 197 -13.37 11.44 -4.56
CA TRP A 197 -14.55 12.17 -4.10
C TRP A 197 -14.54 12.24 -2.59
N ASP A 198 -15.11 13.30 -2.07
CA ASP A 198 -15.33 13.51 -0.65
C ASP A 198 -16.72 14.09 -0.38
N ASP A 199 -17.26 13.82 0.82
CA ASP A 199 -18.54 14.38 1.28
C ASP A 199 -18.58 14.52 2.80
N THR A 200 -19.49 15.38 3.25
CA THR A 200 -19.81 15.61 4.67
C THR A 200 -21.31 15.49 4.87
N PRO A 201 -21.84 14.29 5.14
CA PRO A 201 -23.27 14.10 5.35
C PRO A 201 -23.80 14.88 6.55
N VAL A 202 -24.91 15.60 6.36
CA VAL A 202 -25.55 16.46 7.37
C VAL A 202 -26.85 15.85 7.94
N SER A 203 -27.23 14.66 7.52
CA SER A 203 -28.36 13.89 8.04
C SER A 203 -28.15 12.40 7.84
N LEU A 204 -28.89 11.56 8.55
CA LEU A 204 -28.80 10.09 8.39
C LEU A 204 -29.20 9.63 6.98
N GLN A 205 -30.22 10.25 6.39
CA GLN A 205 -30.61 9.92 5.01
C GLN A 205 -29.51 10.35 4.01
N HIS A 206 -28.87 11.51 4.25
CA HIS A 206 -27.73 11.93 3.45
C HIS A 206 -26.55 10.96 3.62
N PHE A 207 -26.27 10.50 4.86
CA PHE A 207 -25.23 9.49 5.09
C PHE A 207 -25.47 8.22 4.26
N ALA A 208 -26.70 7.66 4.28
CA ALA A 208 -27.01 6.46 3.52
C ALA A 208 -26.76 6.63 2.01
N GLN A 209 -27.19 7.76 1.45
CA GLN A 209 -26.98 8.09 0.04
C GLN A 209 -25.50 8.34 -0.27
N SER A 210 -24.82 9.08 0.58
CA SER A 210 -23.42 9.44 0.44
C SER A 210 -22.52 8.21 0.52
N PHE A 211 -22.73 7.32 1.50
CA PHE A 211 -21.90 6.14 1.70
C PHE A 211 -22.03 5.14 0.54
N VAL A 212 -23.25 4.87 0.06
CA VAL A 212 -23.46 4.01 -1.12
C VAL A 212 -22.88 4.64 -2.39
N ARG A 213 -22.97 5.98 -2.52
CA ARG A 213 -22.36 6.72 -3.63
C ARG A 213 -20.84 6.67 -3.57
N ALA A 214 -20.24 6.84 -2.39
CA ALA A 214 -18.81 6.72 -2.16
C ALA A 214 -18.29 5.35 -2.61
N TYR A 215 -18.95 4.29 -2.17
CA TYR A 215 -18.64 2.93 -2.60
C TYR A 215 -18.71 2.77 -4.12
N LYS A 216 -19.78 3.27 -4.74
CA LYS A 216 -19.94 3.24 -6.20
C LYS A 216 -18.81 3.98 -6.92
N ILE A 217 -18.46 5.18 -6.46
CA ILE A 217 -17.40 6.00 -7.05
C ILE A 217 -16.04 5.30 -6.92
N ALA A 218 -15.73 4.78 -5.73
CA ALA A 218 -14.49 4.05 -5.47
C ALA A 218 -14.33 2.84 -6.40
N MET A 219 -15.42 2.11 -6.64
CA MET A 219 -15.48 0.88 -7.45
C MET A 219 -15.77 1.11 -8.94
N THR A 220 -15.82 2.35 -9.41
CA THR A 220 -15.93 2.67 -10.84
C THR A 220 -14.54 3.04 -11.37
N PRO A 221 -14.00 2.41 -12.43
CA PRO A 221 -12.70 2.78 -13.01
C PRO A 221 -12.63 4.24 -13.47
N PRO A 222 -11.48 4.90 -13.32
CA PRO A 222 -10.31 4.46 -12.57
C PRO A 222 -10.62 4.32 -11.10
N TYR A 223 -10.27 3.19 -10.48
CA TYR A 223 -10.50 2.99 -9.05
C TYR A 223 -9.68 3.99 -8.22
N GLY A 224 -10.10 4.24 -6.99
CA GLY A 224 -9.37 5.11 -6.09
C GLY A 224 -10.06 5.31 -4.75
N PRO A 225 -9.35 5.85 -3.76
CA PRO A 225 -9.89 6.13 -2.43
C PRO A 225 -10.95 7.25 -2.49
N VAL A 226 -11.87 7.20 -1.53
CA VAL A 226 -12.90 8.21 -1.29
C VAL A 226 -12.90 8.57 0.19
N MET A 227 -13.39 9.79 0.53
CA MET A 227 -13.40 10.29 1.90
C MET A 227 -14.80 10.72 2.32
N ILE A 228 -15.20 10.37 3.55
CA ILE A 228 -16.42 10.87 4.20
C ILE A 228 -16.05 11.46 5.55
N ALA A 229 -16.32 12.72 5.76
CA ALA A 229 -16.25 13.34 7.07
C ALA A 229 -17.57 13.07 7.82
N LEU A 230 -17.49 12.43 8.99
CA LEU A 230 -18.65 11.98 9.73
C LEU A 230 -18.79 12.71 11.05
N ASP A 231 -19.83 13.51 11.17
CA ASP A 231 -20.13 14.24 12.40
C ASP A 231 -20.50 13.33 13.56
N ALA A 232 -19.91 13.56 14.73
CA ALA A 232 -20.16 12.78 15.92
C ALA A 232 -21.57 13.01 16.50
N GLY A 233 -22.11 14.21 16.35
CA GLY A 233 -23.50 14.51 16.72
C GLY A 233 -24.48 13.64 15.95
N LEU A 234 -24.28 13.55 14.63
CA LEU A 234 -25.12 12.70 13.77
C LEU A 234 -25.04 11.21 14.12
N GLN A 235 -23.88 10.73 14.60
CA GLN A 235 -23.71 9.37 15.08
C GLN A 235 -24.51 9.08 16.35
N GLN A 236 -24.55 10.06 17.28
CA GLN A 236 -25.05 9.89 18.65
C GLN A 236 -26.51 10.21 18.82
N GLU A 237 -27.04 11.12 18.00
CA GLU A 237 -28.43 11.53 18.09
C GLU A 237 -29.39 10.36 17.78
N PRO A 238 -30.54 10.31 18.50
CA PRO A 238 -31.60 9.35 18.15
C PRO A 238 -32.11 9.58 16.74
N VAL A 239 -32.42 8.49 16.06
CA VAL A 239 -33.07 8.54 14.74
C VAL A 239 -34.37 9.31 14.86
N LYS A 240 -34.47 10.43 14.18
CA LYS A 240 -35.70 11.23 14.07
C LYS A 240 -36.31 10.98 12.70
N GLU A 241 -37.59 10.72 12.64
CA GLU A 241 -38.32 10.65 11.38
C GLU A 241 -38.42 12.07 10.79
N HIS A 242 -37.59 12.38 9.82
CA HIS A 242 -37.62 13.62 9.06
C HIS A 242 -38.43 13.38 7.78
N GLY A 243 -39.72 13.73 7.80
CA GLY A 243 -40.55 13.76 6.59
C GLY A 243 -40.76 12.43 5.87
N GLY A 244 -40.46 11.31 6.50
CA GLY A 244 -40.61 9.96 5.94
C GLY A 244 -39.67 8.93 6.57
N LYS A 245 -39.91 7.66 6.25
CA LYS A 245 -39.10 6.54 6.70
C LYS A 245 -37.71 6.58 6.05
N LEU A 246 -36.64 6.46 6.83
CA LEU A 246 -35.27 6.30 6.32
C LEU A 246 -35.20 5.08 5.40
N TYR A 247 -34.48 5.21 4.29
CA TYR A 247 -34.22 4.12 3.37
C TYR A 247 -32.74 4.00 3.01
N ILE A 248 -32.29 2.81 2.69
CA ILE A 248 -30.91 2.53 2.26
C ILE A 248 -30.93 2.31 0.75
N PRO A 249 -30.23 3.15 -0.05
CA PRO A 249 -30.12 2.93 -1.49
C PRO A 249 -29.47 1.60 -1.82
N ARG A 250 -30.01 0.89 -2.81
CA ARG A 250 -29.38 -0.34 -3.30
C ARG A 250 -28.15 -0.02 -4.13
N TYR A 251 -27.01 -0.62 -3.81
CA TYR A 251 -25.83 -0.57 -4.67
C TYR A 251 -26.02 -1.40 -5.95
N VAL A 252 -25.66 -0.80 -7.08
CA VAL A 252 -25.56 -1.47 -8.38
C VAL A 252 -24.23 -1.12 -9.00
N ALA A 253 -23.44 -2.12 -9.37
CA ALA A 253 -22.16 -1.93 -10.02
C ALA A 253 -22.31 -1.22 -11.36
N THR A 254 -21.43 -0.26 -11.63
CA THR A 254 -21.39 0.45 -12.90
C THR A 254 -20.53 -0.33 -13.89
N SER A 255 -21.03 -0.55 -15.11
CA SER A 255 -20.20 -1.08 -16.19
C SER A 255 -19.06 -0.09 -16.49
N PRO A 256 -17.79 -0.55 -16.56
CA PRO A 256 -16.69 0.30 -16.94
C PRO A 256 -16.83 0.77 -18.40
N PRO A 257 -16.33 1.97 -18.75
CA PRO A 257 -16.41 2.46 -20.13
C PRO A 257 -15.52 1.64 -21.05
N GLN A 258 -16.08 1.22 -22.18
CA GLN A 258 -15.34 0.59 -23.28
C GLN A 258 -14.91 1.65 -24.29
N GLY A 259 -13.79 1.40 -25.00
CA GLY A 259 -13.30 2.27 -26.04
C GLY A 259 -14.29 2.42 -27.21
N ASP A 260 -14.29 3.60 -27.87
CA ASP A 260 -15.09 3.87 -29.05
C ASP A 260 -14.83 2.84 -30.15
N ALA A 261 -15.89 2.39 -30.81
CA ALA A 261 -15.80 1.32 -31.83
C ALA A 261 -14.93 1.69 -33.04
N GLY A 262 -14.90 2.97 -33.43
CA GLY A 262 -14.06 3.47 -34.50
C GLY A 262 -12.58 3.46 -34.11
N ALA A 263 -12.28 3.95 -32.89
CA ALA A 263 -10.92 3.94 -32.33
C ALA A 263 -10.40 2.50 -32.12
N VAL A 264 -11.25 1.58 -31.66
CA VAL A 264 -10.91 0.17 -31.50
C VAL A 264 -10.58 -0.48 -32.85
N LYS A 265 -11.36 -0.19 -33.91
CA LYS A 265 -11.08 -0.70 -35.26
C LYS A 265 -9.77 -0.15 -35.80
N GLU A 266 -9.49 1.14 -35.60
CA GLU A 266 -8.23 1.74 -36.07
C GLU A 266 -7.03 1.17 -35.28
N ALA A 267 -7.14 1.00 -33.98
CA ALA A 267 -6.12 0.33 -33.18
C ALA A 267 -5.84 -1.10 -33.69
N ALA A 268 -6.88 -1.88 -33.97
CA ALA A 268 -6.76 -3.23 -34.54
C ALA A 268 -6.07 -3.21 -35.88
N ARG A 269 -6.43 -2.27 -36.77
CA ARG A 269 -5.81 -2.09 -38.11
C ARG A 269 -4.32 -1.82 -37.97
N LEU A 270 -3.92 -0.90 -37.10
CA LEU A 270 -2.51 -0.57 -36.87
C LEU A 270 -1.74 -1.77 -36.31
N LEU A 271 -2.28 -2.47 -35.32
CA LEU A 271 -1.65 -3.64 -34.68
C LEU A 271 -1.46 -4.80 -35.68
N VAL A 272 -2.46 -5.09 -36.49
CA VAL A 272 -2.39 -6.14 -37.50
C VAL A 272 -1.39 -5.78 -38.64
N ALA A 273 -1.34 -4.51 -39.04
CA ALA A 273 -0.42 -4.02 -40.05
C ALA A 273 1.04 -3.95 -39.57
N ALA A 274 1.27 -3.87 -38.26
CA ALA A 274 2.60 -3.75 -37.67
C ALA A 274 3.55 -4.88 -38.10
N SER A 275 4.83 -4.59 -38.14
CA SER A 275 5.90 -5.59 -38.27
C SER A 275 6.44 -6.08 -36.93
N ASN A 276 6.49 -5.21 -35.93
CA ASN A 276 6.97 -5.51 -34.60
C ASN A 276 6.13 -4.78 -33.52
N PRO A 277 4.85 -5.18 -33.32
CA PRO A 277 4.01 -4.59 -32.32
C PRO A 277 4.51 -4.96 -30.91
N VAL A 278 4.42 -4.01 -29.98
CA VAL A 278 4.72 -4.21 -28.55
C VAL A 278 3.52 -3.74 -27.72
N ILE A 279 3.10 -4.54 -26.77
CA ILE A 279 2.09 -4.18 -25.78
C ILE A 279 2.82 -3.81 -24.49
N VAL A 280 2.48 -2.68 -23.90
CA VAL A 280 2.96 -2.28 -22.57
C VAL A 280 1.76 -2.21 -21.65
N ALA A 281 1.76 -3.00 -20.59
CA ALA A 281 0.65 -3.10 -19.63
C ALA A 281 1.13 -2.68 -18.25
N ASP A 282 0.32 -1.85 -17.56
CA ASP A 282 0.56 -1.48 -16.17
C ASP A 282 -0.56 -2.04 -15.28
N ARG A 283 -1.59 -1.27 -14.96
CA ARG A 283 -2.70 -1.69 -14.08
C ARG A 283 -3.92 -2.20 -14.87
N CYS A 284 -3.67 -2.90 -15.95
CA CYS A 284 -4.67 -3.35 -16.92
C CYS A 284 -5.49 -4.54 -16.41
N ALA A 285 -4.85 -5.63 -15.99
CA ALA A 285 -5.53 -6.84 -15.58
C ALA A 285 -5.98 -6.78 -14.12
N ARG A 286 -7.23 -6.36 -13.89
CA ARG A 286 -7.82 -6.30 -12.55
C ARG A 286 -8.32 -7.65 -12.04
N THR A 287 -8.48 -8.61 -12.93
CA THR A 287 -9.01 -9.95 -12.64
C THR A 287 -8.20 -11.02 -13.39
N PRO A 288 -8.30 -12.31 -12.99
CA PRO A 288 -7.70 -13.41 -13.75
C PRO A 288 -8.12 -13.43 -15.23
N GLU A 289 -9.36 -13.03 -15.52
CA GLU A 289 -9.87 -12.87 -16.88
C GLU A 289 -9.12 -11.81 -17.66
N GLY A 290 -8.76 -10.68 -17.03
CA GLY A 290 -7.96 -9.63 -17.66
C GLY A 290 -6.61 -10.16 -18.14
N VAL A 291 -5.95 -10.99 -17.32
CA VAL A 291 -4.69 -11.66 -17.69
C VAL A 291 -4.93 -12.58 -18.90
N ALA A 292 -5.97 -13.41 -18.87
CA ALA A 292 -6.28 -14.34 -19.97
C ALA A 292 -6.55 -13.59 -21.29
N ARG A 293 -7.30 -12.48 -21.25
CA ARG A 293 -7.57 -11.64 -22.44
C ARG A 293 -6.31 -10.97 -22.99
N LEU A 294 -5.42 -10.53 -22.11
CA LEU A 294 -4.15 -9.95 -22.55
C LEU A 294 -3.24 -11.01 -23.20
N VAL A 295 -3.20 -12.22 -22.67
CA VAL A 295 -2.49 -13.36 -23.29
C VAL A 295 -3.09 -13.65 -24.68
N GLU A 296 -4.41 -13.74 -24.78
CA GLU A 296 -5.11 -13.98 -26.05
C GLU A 296 -4.77 -12.93 -27.11
N LEU A 297 -4.80 -11.63 -26.76
CA LEU A 297 -4.42 -10.55 -27.67
C LEU A 297 -2.96 -10.65 -28.11
N ALA A 298 -2.07 -10.91 -27.16
CA ALA A 298 -0.63 -11.04 -27.43
C ALA A 298 -0.34 -12.22 -28.38
N GLU A 299 -0.99 -13.36 -28.17
CA GLU A 299 -0.84 -14.55 -29.01
C GLU A 299 -1.40 -14.35 -30.42
N LEU A 300 -2.57 -13.72 -30.55
CA LEU A 300 -3.16 -13.39 -31.87
C LEU A 300 -2.22 -12.53 -32.72
N LEU A 301 -1.54 -11.59 -32.09
CA LEU A 301 -0.63 -10.65 -32.76
C LEU A 301 0.82 -11.12 -32.74
N GLN A 302 1.15 -12.18 -32.00
CA GLN A 302 2.54 -12.55 -31.65
C GLN A 302 3.32 -11.31 -31.18
N ALA A 303 2.67 -10.46 -30.39
CA ALA A 303 3.20 -9.20 -29.88
C ALA A 303 3.89 -9.44 -28.53
N ARG A 304 5.10 -8.89 -28.39
CA ARG A 304 5.80 -8.95 -27.10
C ARG A 304 5.10 -8.05 -26.09
N VAL A 305 5.04 -8.50 -24.83
CA VAL A 305 4.39 -7.80 -23.74
C VAL A 305 5.41 -7.36 -22.69
N VAL A 306 5.44 -6.07 -22.43
CA VAL A 306 6.18 -5.46 -21.31
C VAL A 306 5.19 -5.24 -20.17
N ASP A 307 5.33 -6.00 -19.09
CA ASP A 307 4.58 -5.76 -17.87
C ASP A 307 5.38 -4.79 -16.99
N GLN A 308 4.79 -3.64 -16.66
CA GLN A 308 5.44 -2.63 -15.80
C GLN A 308 5.37 -2.99 -14.31
N GLY A 309 4.65 -4.05 -13.94
CA GLY A 309 4.64 -4.60 -12.59
C GLY A 309 3.78 -3.83 -11.59
N GLY A 310 2.95 -2.89 -12.04
CA GLY A 310 1.94 -2.27 -11.18
C GLY A 310 0.92 -3.28 -10.64
N ARG A 311 0.71 -4.37 -11.40
CA ARG A 311 -0.04 -5.58 -11.04
C ARG A 311 0.49 -6.75 -11.85
N MET A 312 -0.03 -7.96 -11.58
CA MET A 312 0.18 -9.11 -12.45
C MET A 312 -0.67 -8.97 -13.72
N ASN A 313 -0.09 -8.49 -14.82
CA ASN A 313 -0.81 -8.31 -16.08
C ASN A 313 -0.58 -9.47 -17.06
N PHE A 314 0.64 -10.01 -17.07
CA PHE A 314 1.05 -11.00 -18.05
C PHE A 314 1.97 -12.06 -17.42
N PRO A 315 1.84 -13.37 -17.75
CA PRO A 315 2.69 -14.39 -17.16
C PRO A 315 4.17 -14.20 -17.52
N ALA A 316 5.03 -14.09 -16.49
CA ALA A 316 6.46 -13.89 -16.67
C ALA A 316 7.17 -15.07 -17.37
N THR A 317 6.55 -16.25 -17.36
CA THR A 317 7.05 -17.48 -18.01
C THR A 317 6.62 -17.58 -19.47
N HIS A 318 5.67 -16.76 -19.91
CA HIS A 318 5.17 -16.78 -21.27
C HIS A 318 6.25 -16.25 -22.26
N TYR A 319 6.43 -16.92 -23.40
CA TYR A 319 7.50 -16.59 -24.36
C TYR A 319 7.39 -15.19 -24.97
N LEU A 320 6.23 -14.56 -24.93
CA LEU A 320 6.02 -13.16 -25.36
C LEU A 320 6.35 -12.14 -24.28
N ALA A 321 6.61 -12.55 -23.03
CA ALA A 321 7.05 -11.62 -21.98
C ALA A 321 8.41 -11.01 -22.35
N ALA A 322 8.51 -9.69 -22.23
CA ALA A 322 9.65 -8.92 -22.73
C ALA A 322 10.13 -7.86 -21.73
N PRO A 323 11.43 -7.51 -21.77
CA PRO A 323 11.94 -6.42 -20.95
C PRO A 323 11.49 -5.05 -21.48
N PRO A 324 11.57 -3.98 -20.66
CA PRO A 324 11.20 -2.61 -21.07
C PRO A 324 11.92 -2.10 -22.33
N SER A 325 13.11 -2.63 -22.65
CA SER A 325 13.83 -2.28 -23.87
C SER A 325 13.15 -2.76 -25.16
N ALA A 326 12.14 -3.59 -25.08
CA ALA A 326 11.40 -4.07 -26.26
C ALA A 326 10.75 -2.94 -27.06
N VAL A 327 10.40 -1.83 -26.42
CA VAL A 327 9.80 -0.65 -27.07
C VAL A 327 10.73 -0.02 -28.13
N THR A 328 12.06 -0.14 -27.95
CA THR A 328 13.06 0.48 -28.84
C THR A 328 12.96 -0.02 -30.29
N GLY A 329 12.55 -1.26 -30.48
CA GLY A 329 12.42 -1.87 -31.82
C GLY A 329 11.01 -1.84 -32.39
N ALA A 330 10.03 -1.35 -31.64
CA ALA A 330 8.64 -1.37 -32.05
C ALA A 330 8.32 -0.40 -33.20
N ASP A 331 7.38 -0.78 -34.03
CA ASP A 331 6.75 0.10 -35.04
C ASP A 331 5.30 0.49 -34.62
N VAL A 332 4.69 -0.29 -33.72
CA VAL A 332 3.43 0.06 -33.03
C VAL A 332 3.56 -0.29 -31.57
N ILE A 333 3.18 0.63 -30.69
CA ILE A 333 3.11 0.40 -29.24
C ILE A 333 1.68 0.59 -28.76
N LEU A 334 1.13 -0.44 -28.13
CA LEU A 334 -0.15 -0.40 -27.43
C LEU A 334 0.09 -0.25 -25.94
N GLY A 335 -0.24 0.92 -25.37
CA GLY A 335 -0.22 1.20 -23.95
C GLY A 335 -1.56 0.91 -23.29
N LEU A 336 -1.57 0.05 -22.26
CA LEU A 336 -2.77 -0.36 -21.52
C LEU A 336 -2.67 0.09 -20.07
N GLU A 337 -3.52 1.05 -19.68
CA GLU A 337 -3.56 1.64 -18.33
C GLU A 337 -2.21 2.16 -17.83
N LEU A 338 -1.37 2.67 -18.72
CA LEU A 338 -0.07 3.19 -18.36
C LEU A 338 -0.21 4.37 -17.39
N SER A 339 0.57 4.38 -16.33
CA SER A 339 0.67 5.53 -15.43
C SER A 339 1.43 6.68 -16.08
N ASP A 340 2.46 6.35 -16.88
CA ASP A 340 3.30 7.31 -17.58
C ASP A 340 3.65 6.82 -18.98
N PHE A 341 2.91 7.30 -19.96
CA PHE A 341 3.19 6.94 -21.37
C PHE A 341 4.48 7.61 -21.85
N TRP A 342 4.70 8.88 -21.49
CA TRP A 342 5.90 9.59 -21.89
C TRP A 342 7.16 8.89 -21.37
N GLY A 343 7.22 8.56 -20.08
CA GLY A 343 8.34 7.85 -19.46
C GLY A 343 8.56 6.44 -20.02
N THR A 344 7.51 5.81 -20.59
CA THR A 344 7.61 4.51 -21.25
C THR A 344 8.39 4.58 -22.55
N VAL A 345 8.19 5.63 -23.36
CA VAL A 345 8.74 5.74 -24.72
C VAL A 345 9.93 6.68 -24.84
N ASN A 346 10.29 7.38 -23.76
CA ASN A 346 11.43 8.29 -23.75
C ASN A 346 12.50 7.85 -22.75
N SER A 347 13.75 8.28 -22.98
CA SER A 347 14.83 8.17 -22.03
C SER A 347 14.95 9.45 -21.23
N PHE A 348 15.20 9.26 -19.94
CA PHE A 348 15.46 10.34 -19.01
C PHE A 348 16.82 10.11 -18.38
N THR A 349 17.67 11.13 -18.39
CA THR A 349 18.97 11.13 -17.69
C THR A 349 18.97 12.24 -16.67
N ASP A 350 19.10 11.86 -15.40
CA ASP A 350 19.32 12.79 -14.31
C ASP A 350 20.81 13.20 -14.31
N ASN A 351 21.12 14.43 -14.72
CA ASN A 351 22.50 14.94 -14.80
C ASN A 351 22.99 15.51 -13.48
N GLY A 352 22.13 15.67 -12.48
CA GLY A 352 22.51 16.26 -11.20
C GLY A 352 22.81 17.77 -11.20
N ASP A 353 22.84 18.42 -12.35
CA ASP A 353 23.06 19.86 -12.45
C ASP A 353 21.73 20.62 -12.28
N ASN A 354 21.65 21.47 -11.26
CA ASN A 354 20.53 22.38 -10.98
C ASN A 354 19.15 21.72 -10.83
N GLY A 355 19.07 20.51 -10.31
CA GLY A 355 17.83 19.72 -10.37
C GLY A 355 17.51 19.32 -11.81
N GLY A 356 18.49 19.28 -12.64
CA GLY A 356 18.44 19.26 -14.08
C GLY A 356 17.93 17.96 -14.62
N ILE A 357 16.96 18.14 -15.37
CA ILE A 357 16.43 17.23 -16.37
C ILE A 357 17.45 17.15 -17.46
N GLY A 358 18.18 16.04 -17.51
CA GLY A 358 19.14 15.78 -18.56
C GLY A 358 18.54 15.64 -19.94
N ALA A 359 19.42 15.49 -20.90
CA ALA A 359 19.06 15.30 -22.29
C ALA A 359 18.03 14.17 -22.42
N ASN A 360 16.88 14.51 -22.93
CA ASN A 360 15.79 13.58 -23.17
C ASN A 360 15.86 13.19 -24.63
N GLY A 361 15.89 11.90 -24.88
CA GLY A 361 15.78 11.35 -26.21
C GLY A 361 14.62 10.38 -26.26
N THR A 362 13.95 10.32 -27.39
CA THR A 362 13.01 9.23 -27.62
C THR A 362 13.76 7.90 -27.67
N ARG A 363 13.16 6.86 -27.08
CA ARG A 363 13.66 5.48 -27.15
C ARG A 363 13.12 4.71 -28.33
N ILE A 364 12.08 5.22 -28.97
CA ILE A 364 11.37 4.58 -30.06
C ILE A 364 11.86 5.11 -31.41
N LYS A 365 11.59 4.36 -32.46
CA LYS A 365 11.93 4.75 -33.84
C LYS A 365 11.05 5.89 -34.32
N GLU A 366 11.55 6.69 -35.19
CA GLU A 366 10.75 7.66 -35.94
C GLU A 366 9.61 6.95 -36.70
N GLY A 367 8.42 7.51 -36.66
CA GLY A 367 7.23 6.94 -37.26
C GLY A 367 6.54 5.82 -36.50
N THR A 368 7.06 5.40 -35.34
CA THR A 368 6.37 4.45 -34.46
C THR A 368 4.99 4.96 -34.09
N LYS A 369 3.95 4.14 -34.30
CA LYS A 369 2.57 4.46 -33.96
C LYS A 369 2.28 4.14 -32.50
N LEU A 370 1.64 5.07 -31.81
CA LEU A 370 1.30 4.96 -30.40
C LEU A 370 -0.21 4.85 -30.23
N ILE A 371 -0.65 3.86 -29.47
CA ILE A 371 -2.06 3.62 -29.13
C ILE A 371 -2.17 3.61 -27.60
N GLY A 372 -3.05 4.43 -27.03
CA GLY A 372 -3.32 4.49 -25.60
C GLY A 372 -4.75 4.05 -25.29
N ILE A 373 -4.91 3.16 -24.31
CA ILE A 373 -6.20 2.84 -23.70
C ILE A 373 -6.01 2.99 -22.19
N SER A 374 -6.63 4.03 -21.62
CA SER A 374 -6.47 4.32 -20.20
C SER A 374 -7.71 4.95 -19.61
N SER A 375 -8.14 4.44 -18.47
CA SER A 375 -9.21 5.05 -17.66
C SER A 375 -8.74 6.31 -16.92
N VAL A 376 -7.44 6.56 -16.84
CA VAL A 376 -6.87 7.76 -16.19
C VAL A 376 -7.35 9.04 -16.83
N ASP A 377 -7.53 9.04 -18.15
CA ASP A 377 -8.04 10.21 -18.88
C ASP A 377 -9.46 10.65 -18.46
N LEU A 378 -10.19 9.79 -17.73
CA LEU A 378 -11.48 10.11 -17.13
C LEU A 378 -11.35 10.85 -15.79
N ASN A 379 -10.13 10.94 -15.26
CA ASN A 379 -9.86 11.57 -13.98
C ASN A 379 -9.43 13.02 -14.19
N THR A 380 -10.08 13.94 -13.51
CA THR A 380 -9.82 15.38 -13.67
C THR A 380 -8.76 15.91 -12.71
N LYS A 381 -8.24 15.09 -11.82
CA LYS A 381 -7.21 15.47 -10.84
C LYS A 381 -5.82 15.13 -11.35
N SER A 382 -4.83 15.97 -11.05
CA SER A 382 -3.51 15.99 -11.65
C SER A 382 -2.40 15.30 -10.83
N ASN A 383 -2.71 14.72 -9.68
CA ASN A 383 -1.70 14.03 -8.86
C ASN A 383 -1.46 12.60 -9.37
N TYR A 384 -0.65 12.48 -10.41
CA TYR A 384 -0.27 11.20 -10.98
C TYR A 384 1.20 10.90 -10.76
N GLN A 385 1.47 9.62 -10.83
CA GLN A 385 2.78 9.04 -10.79
C GLN A 385 3.44 9.05 -12.17
N ASP A 386 3.50 10.21 -12.82
CA ASP A 386 4.13 10.38 -14.13
C ASP A 386 5.09 11.58 -14.13
N PHE A 387 5.81 11.76 -15.23
CA PHE A 387 6.62 12.95 -15.44
C PHE A 387 5.80 14.21 -15.76
N GLN A 388 4.47 14.11 -15.79
CA GLN A 388 3.54 15.17 -16.19
C GLN A 388 3.90 15.77 -17.56
N ARG A 389 4.47 14.94 -18.44
CA ARG A 389 4.83 15.31 -19.80
C ARG A 389 3.82 14.75 -20.78
N PHE A 390 3.29 15.63 -21.60
CA PHE A 390 2.32 15.25 -22.60
C PHE A 390 2.98 14.37 -23.68
N GLN A 391 2.46 13.15 -23.87
CA GLN A 391 2.83 12.26 -24.95
C GLN A 391 1.75 12.30 -26.02
N VAL A 392 2.11 12.75 -27.22
CA VAL A 392 1.22 12.65 -28.39
C VAL A 392 1.09 11.17 -28.77
N VAL A 393 -0.14 10.69 -28.91
CA VAL A 393 -0.46 9.34 -29.37
C VAL A 393 -1.35 9.40 -30.62
N ASP A 394 -1.22 8.40 -31.50
CA ASP A 394 -2.00 8.37 -32.75
C ASP A 394 -3.47 7.98 -32.53
N VAL A 395 -3.72 7.11 -31.53
CA VAL A 395 -5.07 6.69 -31.11
C VAL A 395 -5.15 6.67 -29.60
N GLN A 396 -5.96 7.55 -29.00
CA GLN A 396 -6.18 7.60 -27.56
C GLN A 396 -7.64 7.27 -27.24
N MET A 397 -7.85 6.38 -26.25
CA MET A 397 -9.16 6.00 -25.75
C MET A 397 -9.23 6.26 -24.25
N ALA A 398 -10.08 7.19 -23.84
CA ALA A 398 -10.45 7.42 -22.43
C ALA A 398 -11.40 6.31 -21.97
N ALA A 399 -10.87 5.13 -21.72
CA ALA A 399 -11.63 3.92 -21.46
C ALA A 399 -10.86 2.94 -20.54
N ASP A 400 -11.60 2.02 -19.95
CA ASP A 400 -11.03 0.92 -19.19
C ASP A 400 -10.42 -0.12 -20.14
N ALA A 401 -9.14 -0.39 -19.97
CA ALA A 401 -8.43 -1.29 -20.87
C ALA A 401 -8.97 -2.72 -20.78
N GLN A 402 -9.21 -3.26 -19.57
CA GLN A 402 -9.75 -4.62 -19.43
C GLN A 402 -11.13 -4.76 -20.07
N ALA A 403 -12.01 -3.77 -19.94
CA ALA A 403 -13.33 -3.77 -20.56
C ALA A 403 -13.26 -3.64 -22.09
N THR A 404 -12.18 -3.01 -22.60
CA THR A 404 -11.98 -2.79 -24.05
C THR A 404 -11.34 -4.01 -24.73
N LEU A 405 -10.55 -4.82 -24.03
CA LEU A 405 -9.85 -5.97 -24.59
C LEU A 405 -10.74 -6.91 -25.41
N PRO A 406 -11.95 -7.33 -25.00
CA PRO A 406 -12.79 -8.22 -25.80
C PRO A 406 -13.12 -7.63 -27.18
N ALA A 407 -13.49 -6.35 -27.24
CA ALA A 407 -13.80 -5.67 -28.51
C ALA A 407 -12.55 -5.51 -29.40
N LEU A 408 -11.39 -5.21 -28.79
CA LEU A 408 -10.13 -5.11 -29.52
C LEU A 408 -9.69 -6.48 -30.09
N ILE A 409 -9.82 -7.55 -29.33
CA ILE A 409 -9.53 -8.92 -29.77
C ILE A 409 -10.41 -9.29 -30.98
N GLU A 410 -11.70 -9.01 -30.90
CA GLU A 410 -12.61 -9.29 -32.02
C GLU A 410 -12.29 -8.44 -33.26
N ALA A 411 -12.01 -7.16 -33.07
CA ALA A 411 -11.59 -6.29 -34.16
C ALA A 411 -10.27 -6.77 -34.82
N VAL A 412 -9.32 -7.27 -34.03
CA VAL A 412 -8.08 -7.88 -34.53
C VAL A 412 -8.39 -9.14 -35.35
N ARG A 413 -9.27 -10.03 -34.86
CA ARG A 413 -9.67 -11.25 -35.57
C ARG A 413 -10.30 -10.95 -36.95
N VAL A 414 -11.16 -9.93 -36.99
CA VAL A 414 -11.81 -9.48 -38.25
C VAL A 414 -10.78 -8.89 -39.20
N ALA A 415 -9.79 -8.15 -38.70
CA ALA A 415 -8.74 -7.52 -39.53
C ALA A 415 -7.65 -8.50 -40.00
N LEU A 416 -7.58 -9.71 -39.45
CA LEU A 416 -6.56 -10.73 -39.75
C LEU A 416 -6.86 -11.46 -41.05
N ALA A 417 -6.35 -10.93 -42.17
CA ALA A 417 -6.34 -11.63 -43.45
C ALA A 417 -5.39 -12.85 -43.44
N PRO A 418 -5.66 -13.90 -44.26
CA PRO A 418 -4.84 -15.12 -44.30
C PRO A 418 -3.34 -14.85 -44.53
N GLU A 419 -3.01 -13.93 -45.40
CA GLU A 419 -1.63 -13.55 -45.74
C GLU A 419 -0.90 -12.96 -44.52
N ARG A 420 -1.61 -12.17 -43.71
CA ARG A 420 -1.04 -11.58 -42.48
C ARG A 420 -0.79 -12.60 -41.41
N ARG A 421 -1.63 -13.65 -41.28
CA ARG A 421 -1.44 -14.71 -40.28
C ARG A 421 -0.08 -15.38 -40.42
N SER A 422 0.36 -15.69 -41.63
CA SER A 422 1.67 -16.29 -41.88
C SER A 422 2.82 -15.37 -41.43
N ALA A 423 2.76 -14.08 -41.77
CA ALA A 423 3.78 -13.10 -41.38
C ALA A 423 3.82 -12.89 -39.84
N ILE A 424 2.65 -12.91 -39.19
CA ILE A 424 2.56 -12.79 -37.73
C ILE A 424 3.15 -14.03 -37.06
N ALA A 425 2.84 -15.23 -37.55
CA ALA A 425 3.37 -16.48 -36.98
C ALA A 425 4.91 -16.53 -36.95
N GLN A 426 5.57 -15.91 -37.93
CA GLN A 426 7.04 -15.85 -37.99
C GLN A 426 7.69 -15.07 -36.84
N ARG A 427 6.93 -14.27 -36.07
CA ARG A 427 7.44 -13.53 -34.91
C ARG A 427 7.66 -14.42 -33.68
N ALA A 428 7.05 -15.61 -33.66
CA ALA A 428 7.08 -16.50 -32.48
C ALA A 428 8.49 -16.96 -32.12
N ASP A 429 9.27 -17.44 -33.08
CA ASP A 429 10.59 -18.03 -32.79
C ASP A 429 11.63 -16.99 -32.33
N PRO A 430 11.73 -15.79 -32.94
CA PRO A 430 12.54 -14.73 -32.35
C PRO A 430 12.13 -14.35 -30.92
N ALA A 431 10.82 -14.31 -30.61
CA ALA A 431 10.33 -14.00 -29.28
C ALA A 431 10.71 -15.10 -28.25
N LYS A 432 10.54 -16.38 -28.60
CA LYS A 432 10.96 -17.52 -27.75
C LYS A 432 12.46 -17.45 -27.44
N LYS A 433 13.29 -17.21 -28.45
CA LYS A 433 14.74 -17.09 -28.29
C LYS A 433 15.10 -15.90 -27.39
N ALA A 434 14.49 -14.75 -27.59
CA ALA A 434 14.74 -13.56 -26.78
C ALA A 434 14.32 -13.76 -25.33
N HIS A 435 13.16 -14.38 -25.08
CA HIS A 435 12.67 -14.69 -23.76
C HIS A 435 13.61 -15.69 -23.03
N ALA A 436 14.02 -16.77 -23.70
CA ALA A 436 14.96 -17.74 -23.13
C ALA A 436 16.29 -17.06 -22.73
N GLN A 437 16.82 -16.20 -23.59
CA GLN A 437 18.03 -15.43 -23.28
C GLN A 437 17.83 -14.46 -22.12
N MET A 438 16.69 -13.80 -22.02
CA MET A 438 16.37 -12.90 -20.89
C MET A 438 16.36 -13.67 -19.57
N ARG A 439 15.70 -14.82 -19.52
CA ARG A 439 15.64 -15.69 -18.32
C ARG A 439 17.02 -16.23 -17.95
N GLU A 440 17.83 -16.61 -18.93
CA GLU A 440 19.18 -17.09 -18.70
C GLU A 440 20.09 -16.00 -18.13
N ARG A 441 20.07 -14.80 -18.72
CA ARG A 441 20.80 -13.65 -18.17
C ARG A 441 20.40 -13.32 -16.73
N ALA A 442 19.11 -13.45 -16.40
CA ALA A 442 18.63 -13.24 -15.03
C ALA A 442 19.24 -14.30 -14.07
N ARG A 443 19.28 -15.57 -14.48
CA ARG A 443 19.92 -16.63 -13.67
C ARG A 443 21.42 -16.41 -13.48
N GLN A 444 22.13 -16.03 -14.55
CA GLN A 444 23.56 -15.75 -14.48
C GLN A 444 23.85 -14.54 -13.56
N ALA A 445 23.05 -13.49 -13.65
CA ALA A 445 23.17 -12.36 -12.75
C ALA A 445 22.87 -12.71 -11.28
N ALA A 446 21.91 -13.61 -11.03
CA ALA A 446 21.57 -14.08 -9.70
C ALA A 446 22.66 -14.94 -9.05
N ALA A 447 23.49 -15.61 -9.85
CA ALA A 447 24.60 -16.42 -9.37
C ALA A 447 25.79 -15.60 -8.82
N VAL A 448 25.86 -14.32 -9.17
CA VAL A 448 26.94 -13.43 -8.69
C VAL A 448 26.78 -13.21 -7.20
N GLY A 449 27.83 -13.49 -6.43
CA GLY A 449 27.83 -13.35 -4.97
C GLY A 449 26.87 -14.33 -4.26
N TRP A 450 26.55 -15.48 -4.86
CA TRP A 450 25.59 -16.43 -4.30
C TRP A 450 25.93 -16.88 -2.88
N ASP A 451 27.22 -17.15 -2.61
CA ASP A 451 27.71 -17.62 -1.30
C ASP A 451 28.26 -16.48 -0.42
N SER A 452 27.98 -15.24 -0.77
CA SER A 452 28.44 -14.07 -0.01
C SER A 452 27.74 -13.94 1.34
N SER A 453 28.45 -13.41 2.32
CA SER A 453 27.93 -12.94 3.60
C SER A 453 28.30 -11.45 3.75
N PRO A 454 27.34 -10.56 3.99
CA PRO A 454 25.89 -10.75 4.07
C PRO A 454 25.28 -11.34 2.78
N ILE A 455 24.10 -11.94 2.92
CA ILE A 455 23.43 -12.73 1.90
C ILE A 455 23.08 -11.90 0.67
N SER A 456 23.32 -12.41 -0.55
CA SER A 456 22.86 -11.72 -1.76
C SER A 456 21.34 -11.71 -1.83
N THR A 457 20.77 -10.59 -2.32
CA THR A 457 19.31 -10.44 -2.45
C THR A 457 18.71 -11.48 -3.41
N ALA A 458 19.44 -11.87 -4.44
CA ALA A 458 19.03 -12.92 -5.36
C ALA A 458 18.91 -14.29 -4.66
N ARG A 459 19.87 -14.66 -3.81
CA ARG A 459 19.81 -15.90 -3.03
C ARG A 459 18.64 -15.87 -2.05
N MET A 460 18.45 -14.79 -1.31
CA MET A 460 17.31 -14.64 -0.41
C MET A 460 15.99 -14.92 -1.14
N VAL A 461 15.81 -14.30 -2.30
CA VAL A 461 14.59 -14.48 -3.12
C VAL A 461 14.42 -15.90 -3.62
N MET A 462 15.49 -16.54 -4.11
CA MET A 462 15.40 -17.88 -4.69
C MET A 462 15.23 -18.99 -3.63
N GLU A 463 15.87 -18.87 -2.48
CA GLU A 463 15.66 -19.82 -1.38
C GLU A 463 14.25 -19.66 -0.77
N THR A 464 13.73 -18.42 -0.70
CA THR A 464 12.34 -18.20 -0.31
C THR A 464 11.39 -18.87 -1.30
N PHE A 465 11.61 -18.71 -2.61
CA PHE A 465 10.81 -19.42 -3.62
C PHE A 465 10.88 -20.94 -3.46
N ALA A 466 12.08 -21.49 -3.27
CA ALA A 466 12.26 -22.93 -3.08
C ALA A 466 11.46 -23.47 -1.87
N ALA A 467 11.30 -22.66 -0.83
CA ALA A 467 10.54 -23.03 0.36
C ALA A 467 9.01 -23.00 0.17
N VAL A 468 8.50 -22.21 -0.78
CA VAL A 468 7.05 -22.00 -0.96
C VAL A 468 6.49 -22.48 -2.31
N ARG A 469 7.32 -22.92 -3.25
CA ARG A 469 6.94 -23.24 -4.64
C ARG A 469 5.84 -24.30 -4.78
N ASP A 470 5.72 -25.21 -3.81
CA ASP A 470 4.75 -26.30 -3.81
C ASP A 470 3.41 -25.90 -3.13
N LEU A 471 3.29 -24.63 -2.70
CA LEU A 471 2.09 -24.04 -2.11
C LEU A 471 1.36 -23.19 -3.15
N ASP A 472 0.08 -22.85 -2.90
CA ASP A 472 -0.59 -21.78 -3.66
C ASP A 472 -0.20 -20.43 -3.06
N TRP A 473 0.97 -19.96 -3.44
CA TRP A 473 1.59 -18.76 -2.89
C TRP A 473 1.14 -17.46 -3.56
N SER A 474 1.23 -16.38 -2.82
CA SER A 474 1.01 -15.01 -3.28
C SER A 474 2.14 -14.13 -2.75
N LEU A 475 2.90 -13.50 -3.63
CA LEU A 475 3.84 -12.45 -3.28
C LEU A 475 3.07 -11.15 -3.08
N VAL A 476 2.82 -10.84 -1.80
CA VAL A 476 1.91 -9.75 -1.43
C VAL A 476 2.59 -8.39 -1.42
N SER A 477 3.90 -8.34 -1.19
CA SER A 477 4.71 -7.14 -1.34
C SER A 477 6.18 -7.47 -1.59
N ALA A 478 6.83 -6.65 -2.41
CA ALA A 478 8.28 -6.59 -2.60
C ALA A 478 8.63 -5.11 -2.88
N GLU A 479 8.43 -4.27 -1.85
CA GLU A 479 8.42 -2.81 -1.98
C GLU A 479 9.84 -2.25 -1.93
N SER A 480 10.50 -2.28 -3.05
CA SER A 480 11.71 -1.51 -3.29
C SER A 480 11.83 -1.25 -4.79
N PRO A 481 12.03 -0.01 -5.24
CA PRO A 481 12.09 0.30 -6.67
C PRO A 481 13.15 -0.47 -7.44
N ARG A 482 14.17 -0.96 -6.75
CA ARG A 482 15.28 -1.71 -7.35
C ARG A 482 15.33 -3.18 -6.96
N PHE A 483 14.39 -3.63 -6.16
CA PHE A 483 14.26 -5.02 -5.76
C PHE A 483 13.32 -5.75 -6.74
N ASP A 484 13.87 -6.22 -7.85
CA ASP A 484 13.11 -6.81 -8.95
C ASP A 484 13.37 -8.31 -9.16
N TRP A 485 14.13 -8.94 -8.26
CA TRP A 485 14.49 -10.36 -8.38
C TRP A 485 13.30 -11.29 -8.50
N PRO A 486 12.20 -11.13 -7.72
CA PRO A 486 11.03 -12.01 -7.90
C PRO A 486 10.45 -11.92 -9.30
N MET A 487 10.34 -10.74 -9.90
CA MET A 487 9.81 -10.53 -11.25
C MET A 487 10.69 -11.15 -12.33
N ARG A 488 11.99 -11.23 -12.08
CA ARG A 488 12.98 -11.80 -13.01
C ARG A 488 13.12 -13.31 -12.87
N LEU A 489 12.93 -13.87 -11.69
CA LEU A 489 13.30 -15.25 -11.37
C LEU A 489 12.11 -16.16 -11.09
N TRP A 490 11.04 -15.65 -10.41
CA TRP A 490 9.90 -16.47 -10.04
C TRP A 490 8.99 -16.75 -11.25
N PRO A 491 8.27 -17.88 -11.26
CA PRO A 491 7.27 -18.17 -12.29
C PRO A 491 5.95 -17.49 -11.94
N LEU A 492 5.89 -16.18 -12.16
CA LEU A 492 4.66 -15.41 -11.99
C LEU A 492 3.70 -15.78 -13.12
N GLU A 493 2.66 -16.56 -12.83
CA GLU A 493 1.73 -17.11 -13.81
C GLU A 493 0.27 -16.81 -13.49
N LYS A 494 -0.09 -16.89 -12.18
CA LYS A 494 -1.47 -16.64 -11.73
C LYS A 494 -1.63 -15.17 -11.32
N HIS A 495 -2.82 -14.62 -11.50
CA HIS A 495 -3.14 -13.24 -11.13
C HIS A 495 -2.72 -12.89 -9.69
N HIS A 496 -2.88 -13.81 -8.73
CA HIS A 496 -2.50 -13.59 -7.33
C HIS A 496 -1.02 -13.85 -7.01
N HIS A 497 -0.21 -14.29 -7.98
CA HIS A 497 1.23 -14.48 -7.75
C HIS A 497 1.97 -13.17 -7.50
N TRP A 498 1.46 -12.04 -8.01
CA TRP A 498 2.01 -10.72 -7.76
C TRP A 498 0.91 -9.68 -7.56
N LEU A 499 0.86 -9.06 -6.37
CA LEU A 499 -0.16 -8.05 -6.07
C LEU A 499 0.26 -6.62 -6.43
N GLY A 500 1.47 -6.42 -6.93
CA GLY A 500 1.96 -5.09 -7.31
C GLY A 500 2.59 -4.33 -6.15
N ARG A 501 2.96 -3.08 -6.44
CA ARG A 501 3.61 -2.16 -5.51
C ARG A 501 2.62 -1.14 -4.96
N SER A 502 3.09 -0.24 -4.08
CA SER A 502 2.27 0.79 -3.44
C SER A 502 1.66 1.81 -4.40
N GLY A 503 2.24 1.95 -5.59
CA GLY A 503 1.86 2.98 -6.54
C GLY A 503 2.55 4.32 -6.29
N GLY A 504 2.49 4.87 -5.10
CA GLY A 504 3.10 6.15 -4.74
C GLY A 504 4.54 6.06 -4.21
N TYR A 505 5.04 4.87 -3.98
CA TYR A 505 6.35 4.62 -3.35
C TYR A 505 6.55 5.34 -2.01
N GLY A 506 5.44 5.69 -1.34
CA GLY A 506 5.49 6.19 0.03
C GLY A 506 5.90 5.07 0.98
N VAL A 507 6.96 5.34 1.76
CA VAL A 507 7.55 4.38 2.69
C VAL A 507 6.57 4.09 3.84
N GLY A 508 6.59 2.88 4.38
CA GLY A 508 5.63 2.40 5.39
C GLY A 508 4.52 1.50 4.82
N TYR A 509 4.53 1.24 3.52
CA TYR A 509 3.50 0.47 2.82
C TYR A 509 3.60 -1.05 2.99
N ALA A 510 4.83 -1.60 2.94
CA ALA A 510 5.02 -3.05 2.74
C ALA A 510 4.35 -3.90 3.84
N ALA A 511 4.59 -3.60 5.10
CA ALA A 511 4.05 -4.38 6.22
C ALA A 511 2.51 -4.30 6.31
N PRO A 512 1.86 -3.11 6.37
CA PRO A 512 0.41 -3.06 6.50
C PRO A 512 -0.32 -3.61 5.27
N ALA A 513 0.16 -3.35 4.05
CA ALA A 513 -0.43 -3.92 2.85
C ALA A 513 -0.30 -5.45 2.82
N SER A 514 0.85 -5.99 3.28
CA SER A 514 1.04 -7.44 3.38
C SER A 514 0.10 -8.08 4.39
N VAL A 515 -0.12 -7.45 5.54
CA VAL A 515 -1.09 -7.92 6.54
C VAL A 515 -2.50 -7.92 5.96
N GLY A 516 -2.91 -6.86 5.26
CA GLY A 516 -4.21 -6.78 4.60
C GLY A 516 -4.40 -7.85 3.52
N ALA A 517 -3.40 -8.03 2.66
CA ALA A 517 -3.42 -9.06 1.64
C ALA A 517 -3.43 -10.48 2.23
N ALA A 518 -2.66 -10.71 3.31
CA ALA A 518 -2.64 -11.99 4.00
C ALA A 518 -3.96 -12.30 4.72
N LEU A 519 -4.63 -11.27 5.24
CA LEU A 519 -5.99 -11.40 5.80
C LEU A 519 -6.98 -11.88 4.73
N ALA A 520 -6.90 -11.34 3.51
CA ALA A 520 -7.71 -11.80 2.38
C ALA A 520 -7.30 -13.21 1.92
N ASN A 521 -6.01 -13.47 1.79
CA ASN A 521 -5.47 -14.75 1.33
C ASN A 521 -5.76 -15.90 2.31
N ARG A 522 -5.82 -15.62 3.62
CA ARG A 522 -6.27 -16.59 4.64
C ARG A 522 -7.64 -17.16 4.28
N ASP A 523 -8.56 -16.29 3.91
CA ASP A 523 -9.93 -16.70 3.53
C ASP A 523 -9.98 -17.37 2.14
N LEU A 524 -9.01 -17.11 1.29
CA LEU A 524 -8.87 -17.67 -0.06
C LEU A 524 -7.98 -18.94 -0.10
N GLY A 525 -7.44 -19.37 1.04
CA GLY A 525 -6.59 -20.56 1.14
C GLY A 525 -5.21 -20.41 0.50
N ARG A 526 -4.70 -19.17 0.37
CA ARG A 526 -3.41 -18.85 -0.26
C ARG A 526 -2.32 -18.56 0.77
N PHE A 527 -1.08 -18.94 0.46
CA PHE A 527 0.08 -18.67 1.30
C PHE A 527 0.69 -17.30 0.96
N SER A 528 0.76 -16.41 1.93
CA SER A 528 1.25 -15.03 1.74
C SER A 528 2.75 -14.91 2.04
N VAL A 529 3.50 -14.29 1.11
CA VAL A 529 4.93 -13.99 1.23
C VAL A 529 5.16 -12.50 1.02
N CYS A 530 5.96 -11.88 1.89
CA CYS A 530 6.39 -10.50 1.79
C CYS A 530 7.92 -10.41 1.84
N PHE A 531 8.52 -9.60 0.99
CA PHE A 531 9.88 -9.11 1.17
C PHE A 531 9.81 -7.71 1.77
N GLN A 532 10.18 -7.60 3.05
CA GLN A 532 10.02 -6.41 3.88
C GLN A 532 11.33 -5.63 3.97
N PRO A 533 11.39 -4.39 3.45
CA PRO A 533 12.55 -3.53 3.69
C PRO A 533 12.66 -3.10 5.16
N ASP A 534 13.88 -3.02 5.66
CA ASP A 534 14.19 -2.69 7.05
C ASP A 534 13.66 -1.32 7.49
N GLY A 535 14.03 -0.26 6.78
CA GLY A 535 13.57 1.09 7.10
C GLY A 535 12.07 1.30 6.90
N ASP A 536 11.45 0.63 5.91
CA ASP A 536 10.01 0.71 5.66
C ASP A 536 9.17 0.19 6.84
N LEU A 537 9.62 -0.90 7.48
CA LEU A 537 8.92 -1.45 8.65
C LEU A 537 8.83 -0.45 9.81
N MET A 538 9.83 0.42 9.95
CA MET A 538 9.93 1.34 11.10
C MET A 538 8.98 2.53 11.03
N TYR A 539 8.28 2.73 9.93
CA TYR A 539 7.27 3.82 9.84
C TYR A 539 6.03 3.53 10.69
N ALA A 540 5.54 2.28 10.68
CA ALA A 540 4.39 1.88 11.49
C ALA A 540 4.52 0.43 11.99
N PRO A 541 5.53 0.09 12.79
CA PRO A 541 5.83 -1.29 13.18
C PRO A 541 4.73 -1.93 14.04
N GLY A 542 3.84 -1.14 14.64
CA GLY A 542 2.69 -1.62 15.40
C GLY A 542 1.74 -2.54 14.61
N VAL A 543 1.83 -2.54 13.28
CA VAL A 543 1.06 -3.47 12.44
C VAL A 543 1.43 -4.93 12.68
N LEU A 544 2.63 -5.22 13.18
CA LEU A 544 3.02 -6.57 13.57
C LEU A 544 2.12 -7.08 14.71
N TRP A 545 1.85 -6.25 15.71
CA TRP A 545 0.91 -6.60 16.77
C TRP A 545 -0.50 -6.86 16.23
N THR A 546 -0.98 -6.03 15.29
CA THR A 546 -2.26 -6.22 14.62
C THR A 546 -2.34 -7.60 13.95
N ALA A 547 -1.31 -8.00 13.20
CA ALA A 547 -1.27 -9.29 12.54
C ALA A 547 -1.31 -10.46 13.54
N ALA A 548 -0.54 -10.39 14.62
CA ALA A 548 -0.52 -11.41 15.66
C ALA A 548 -1.87 -11.52 16.37
N LYS A 549 -2.47 -10.37 16.79
CA LYS A 549 -3.78 -10.32 17.43
C LYS A 549 -4.86 -10.98 16.61
N HIS A 550 -4.89 -10.73 15.30
CA HIS A 550 -5.89 -11.25 14.38
C HIS A 550 -5.47 -12.57 13.71
N LYS A 551 -4.38 -13.19 14.15
CA LYS A 551 -3.87 -14.48 13.64
C LYS A 551 -3.78 -14.48 12.11
N VAL A 552 -3.12 -13.48 11.55
CA VAL A 552 -2.95 -13.32 10.11
C VAL A 552 -1.70 -14.10 9.67
N PRO A 553 -1.82 -15.20 8.93
CA PRO A 553 -0.67 -16.00 8.51
C PRO A 553 0.09 -15.28 7.40
N LEU A 554 1.32 -14.86 7.70
CA LEU A 554 2.19 -14.12 6.78
C LEU A 554 3.64 -14.53 6.99
N LEU A 555 4.33 -14.90 5.92
CA LEU A 555 5.78 -15.02 5.89
C LEU A 555 6.39 -13.68 5.49
N SER A 556 7.03 -13.01 6.43
CA SER A 556 7.79 -11.78 6.19
C SER A 556 9.29 -12.10 6.20
N VAL A 557 9.93 -11.97 5.04
CA VAL A 557 11.38 -12.11 4.88
C VAL A 557 11.96 -10.72 4.75
N MET A 558 12.72 -10.29 5.76
CA MET A 558 13.29 -8.96 5.75
C MET A 558 14.47 -8.85 4.80
N HIS A 559 14.43 -7.87 3.94
CA HIS A 559 15.55 -7.34 3.20
C HIS A 559 16.26 -6.31 4.08
N ASN A 560 17.03 -6.81 5.06
CA ASN A 560 17.74 -5.98 6.02
C ASN A 560 19.15 -5.63 5.49
N ASN A 561 19.23 -4.55 4.76
CA ASN A 561 20.50 -4.00 4.27
C ASN A 561 21.04 -2.85 5.15
N ARG A 562 20.42 -2.60 6.28
CA ARG A 562 20.75 -1.61 7.30
C ARG A 562 20.83 -0.17 6.76
N GLY A 563 19.86 0.21 5.94
CA GLY A 563 19.81 1.58 5.44
C GLY A 563 18.90 1.85 4.28
N TYR A 564 18.72 3.12 4.00
CA TYR A 564 17.99 3.64 2.85
C TYR A 564 18.92 3.70 1.62
N HIS A 565 19.22 2.55 1.02
CA HIS A 565 20.23 2.45 -0.04
C HIS A 565 19.88 3.19 -1.33
N GLN A 566 18.63 3.49 -1.60
CA GLN A 566 18.28 4.39 -2.69
C GLN A 566 18.79 5.80 -2.41
N GLU A 567 18.63 6.27 -1.18
CA GLU A 567 19.12 7.59 -0.75
C GLU A 567 20.66 7.64 -0.73
N VAL A 568 21.31 6.55 -0.32
CA VAL A 568 22.78 6.43 -0.48
C VAL A 568 23.18 6.73 -1.91
N MET A 569 22.48 6.15 -2.89
CA MET A 569 22.79 6.36 -4.31
C MET A 569 22.53 7.77 -4.78
N HIS A 570 21.45 8.41 -4.33
CA HIS A 570 21.15 9.79 -4.68
C HIS A 570 22.20 10.75 -4.14
N VAL A 571 22.55 10.61 -2.86
CA VAL A 571 23.60 11.44 -2.24
C VAL A 571 24.96 11.20 -2.89
N GLN A 572 25.31 9.92 -3.16
CA GLN A 572 26.59 9.59 -3.83
C GLN A 572 26.65 10.18 -5.24
N ARG A 573 25.54 10.12 -6.00
CA ARG A 573 25.45 10.74 -7.33
C ARG A 573 25.69 12.24 -7.26
N MET A 574 25.02 12.95 -6.35
CA MET A 574 25.21 14.38 -6.15
C MET A 574 26.66 14.73 -5.76
N ALA A 575 27.27 13.93 -4.90
CA ALA A 575 28.66 14.11 -4.52
C ALA A 575 29.60 13.96 -5.73
N ASN A 576 29.37 12.92 -6.54
CA ASN A 576 30.15 12.67 -7.76
C ASN A 576 30.05 13.84 -8.76
N PHE A 577 28.85 14.34 -9.02
CA PHE A 577 28.62 15.49 -9.90
C PHE A 577 29.34 16.76 -9.41
N ARG A 578 29.46 16.92 -8.11
CA ARG A 578 30.10 18.08 -7.49
C ARG A 578 31.58 17.86 -7.17
N ASN A 579 32.17 16.76 -7.61
CA ASN A 579 33.51 16.32 -7.27
C ASN A 579 33.80 16.39 -5.76
N ARG A 580 32.86 15.83 -4.97
CA ARG A 580 32.91 15.79 -3.51
C ARG A 580 32.88 14.36 -3.02
N THR A 581 33.36 14.14 -1.79
CA THR A 581 33.17 12.85 -1.10
C THR A 581 31.80 12.83 -0.42
N ALA A 582 30.97 11.84 -0.73
CA ALA A 582 29.69 11.63 -0.06
C ALA A 582 29.86 11.21 1.41
N ASN A 583 31.03 10.67 1.74
CA ASN A 583 31.40 10.06 3.01
C ASN A 583 32.35 10.93 3.79
N ARG A 584 31.89 11.78 4.70
CA ARG A 584 32.75 12.55 5.59
C ARG A 584 33.01 11.91 6.96
N GLY A 585 32.62 10.68 7.19
CA GLY A 585 32.65 10.08 8.52
C GLY A 585 33.22 8.66 8.60
N GLY A 586 33.87 8.15 7.55
CA GLY A 586 34.39 6.78 7.53
C GLY A 586 33.62 5.85 6.60
N ASP A 587 33.71 4.55 6.84
CA ASP A 587 33.21 3.49 5.95
C ASP A 587 31.67 3.29 5.92
N GLU A 588 30.94 4.10 6.69
CA GLU A 588 29.50 3.90 6.94
C GLU A 588 28.56 4.43 5.84
N GLY A 589 29.09 5.05 4.78
CA GLY A 589 28.28 5.67 3.72
C GLY A 589 27.80 7.11 4.06
N PRO A 590 26.94 7.74 3.23
CA PRO A 590 26.48 9.09 3.47
C PRO A 590 25.72 9.22 4.79
N VAL A 591 26.07 10.21 5.59
CA VAL A 591 25.42 10.51 6.86
C VAL A 591 23.90 10.68 6.65
N GLY A 592 23.10 10.09 7.52
CA GLY A 592 21.64 10.16 7.50
C GLY A 592 20.93 9.09 6.64
N THR A 593 21.70 8.16 6.04
CA THR A 593 21.12 7.12 5.18
C THR A 593 21.24 5.71 5.75
N ARG A 594 21.98 5.54 6.85
CA ARG A 594 22.23 4.23 7.47
C ARG A 594 21.35 4.01 8.69
N ILE A 595 20.95 2.74 8.91
CA ILE A 595 20.19 2.26 10.07
C ILE A 595 21.09 1.27 10.83
N GLU A 596 22.15 1.80 11.40
CA GLU A 596 23.15 1.04 12.16
C GLU A 596 23.76 1.92 13.27
N ASN A 597 24.45 1.30 14.21
CA ASN A 597 25.06 1.98 15.35
C ASN A 597 24.08 2.80 16.23
N PRO A 598 23.05 2.14 16.86
CA PRO A 598 22.88 0.70 16.98
C PRO A 598 22.08 0.05 15.83
N ASP A 599 22.35 -1.24 15.56
CA ASP A 599 21.49 -2.05 14.70
C ASP A 599 20.13 -2.29 15.36
N ILE A 600 19.06 -2.28 14.55
CA ILE A 600 17.72 -2.64 15.05
C ILE A 600 17.60 -4.17 15.10
N GLU A 601 17.22 -4.72 16.25
CA GLU A 601 16.99 -6.14 16.44
C GLU A 601 15.56 -6.53 16.02
N TYR A 602 15.31 -6.63 14.71
CA TYR A 602 13.97 -6.89 14.15
C TYR A 602 13.36 -8.20 14.65
N ARG A 603 14.16 -9.22 14.93
CA ARG A 603 13.70 -10.43 15.58
C ARG A 603 13.03 -10.13 16.93
N LYS A 604 13.71 -9.40 17.80
CA LYS A 604 13.17 -9.04 19.11
C LYS A 604 11.94 -8.13 19.00
N LEU A 605 11.96 -7.18 18.07
CA LEU A 605 10.82 -6.32 17.78
C LEU A 605 9.58 -7.16 17.40
N ALA A 606 9.73 -8.12 16.52
CA ALA A 606 8.64 -9.00 16.09
C ALA A 606 8.17 -9.94 17.22
N GLU A 607 9.10 -10.53 17.97
CA GLU A 607 8.80 -11.37 19.13
C GLU A 607 8.01 -10.60 20.21
N SER A 608 8.38 -9.34 20.50
CA SER A 608 7.67 -8.49 21.45
C SER A 608 6.21 -8.19 21.04
N MET A 609 5.90 -8.31 19.75
CA MET A 609 4.57 -8.11 19.18
C MET A 609 3.84 -9.43 18.85
N GLY A 610 4.35 -10.57 19.31
CA GLY A 610 3.67 -11.86 19.23
C GLY A 610 3.94 -12.66 17.96
N TRP A 611 4.94 -12.30 17.15
CA TRP A 611 5.36 -13.08 15.99
C TRP A 611 6.37 -14.15 16.38
N TRP A 612 6.34 -15.26 15.67
CA TRP A 612 7.53 -16.11 15.62
C TRP A 612 8.59 -15.42 14.76
N ALA A 613 9.82 -15.34 15.25
CA ALA A 613 10.87 -14.67 14.49
C ALA A 613 12.23 -15.35 14.66
N LYS A 614 13.09 -15.24 13.63
CA LYS A 614 14.47 -15.75 13.64
C LYS A 614 15.40 -14.77 12.93
N GLY A 615 16.62 -14.62 13.45
CA GLY A 615 17.64 -13.74 12.88
C GLY A 615 18.49 -13.03 13.94
N PRO A 616 19.46 -12.17 13.55
CA PRO A 616 19.81 -11.88 12.14
C PRO A 616 20.50 -13.07 11.46
N ILE A 617 20.02 -13.43 10.26
CA ILE A 617 20.61 -14.49 9.42
C ILE A 617 21.62 -13.83 8.49
N LYS A 618 22.91 -14.13 8.73
CA LYS A 618 24.06 -13.55 7.99
C LYS A 618 24.74 -14.57 7.09
N ASP A 619 24.81 -15.82 7.55
CA ASP A 619 25.39 -16.92 6.78
C ASP A 619 24.33 -17.51 5.84
N PRO A 620 24.60 -17.55 4.54
CA PRO A 620 23.66 -18.10 3.57
C PRO A 620 23.25 -19.57 3.83
N ARG A 621 24.07 -20.37 4.54
CA ARG A 621 23.77 -21.77 4.89
C ARG A 621 22.62 -21.88 5.90
N ASP A 622 22.39 -20.85 6.71
CA ASP A 622 21.36 -20.84 7.75
C ASP A 622 19.97 -20.43 7.19
N LEU A 623 19.92 -19.87 5.98
CA LEU A 623 18.68 -19.33 5.41
C LEU A 623 17.64 -20.41 5.09
N ALA A 624 18.01 -21.45 4.37
CA ALA A 624 17.07 -22.50 3.97
C ALA A 624 16.47 -23.28 5.17
N PRO A 625 17.23 -23.63 6.23
CA PRO A 625 16.66 -24.18 7.46
C PRO A 625 15.65 -23.23 8.12
N ALA A 626 16.01 -21.94 8.24
CA ALA A 626 15.14 -20.95 8.86
C ALA A 626 13.82 -20.74 8.07
N LEU A 627 13.90 -20.73 6.74
CA LEU A 627 12.71 -20.65 5.88
C LEU A 627 11.77 -21.84 6.07
N ARG A 628 12.29 -23.07 6.19
CA ARG A 628 11.45 -24.26 6.46
C ARG A 628 10.70 -24.14 7.80
N GLU A 629 11.36 -23.67 8.85
CA GLU A 629 10.74 -23.43 10.15
C GLU A 629 9.64 -22.37 10.04
N ALA A 630 9.95 -21.21 9.41
CA ALA A 630 9.01 -20.11 9.23
C ALA A 630 7.78 -20.53 8.42
N VAL A 631 7.96 -21.29 7.33
CA VAL A 631 6.85 -21.82 6.52
C VAL A 631 5.95 -22.74 7.35
N ALA A 632 6.52 -23.58 8.22
CA ALA A 632 5.73 -24.44 9.10
C ALA A 632 4.88 -23.63 10.09
N VAL A 633 5.43 -22.55 10.66
CA VAL A 633 4.73 -21.63 11.54
C VAL A 633 3.55 -20.95 10.82
N VAL A 634 3.79 -20.43 9.62
CA VAL A 634 2.74 -19.75 8.84
C VAL A 634 1.63 -20.73 8.42
N ARG A 635 1.98 -21.96 8.05
CA ARG A 635 0.99 -23.01 7.77
C ARG A 635 0.16 -23.41 9.00
N ALA A 636 0.71 -23.22 10.20
CA ALA A 636 -0.02 -23.40 11.45
C ALA A 636 -0.93 -22.20 11.80
N GLY A 637 -1.00 -21.18 10.94
CA GLY A 637 -1.89 -20.03 11.09
C GLY A 637 -1.30 -18.85 11.88
N GLN A 638 0.02 -18.79 12.05
CA GLN A 638 0.71 -17.73 12.77
C GLN A 638 1.62 -16.91 11.83
N PRO A 639 1.85 -15.62 12.10
CA PRO A 639 2.81 -14.84 11.34
C PRO A 639 4.26 -15.19 11.73
N ALA A 640 5.15 -15.17 10.73
CA ALA A 640 6.57 -15.44 10.92
C ALA A 640 7.44 -14.37 10.24
N LEU A 641 8.49 -13.92 10.93
CA LEU A 641 9.46 -12.96 10.42
C LEU A 641 10.87 -13.57 10.43
N LEU A 642 11.56 -13.48 9.30
CA LEU A 642 12.98 -13.77 9.19
C LEU A 642 13.76 -12.48 8.99
N ASP A 643 14.63 -12.12 9.93
CA ASP A 643 15.56 -11.00 9.79
C ASP A 643 16.79 -11.47 9.01
N VAL A 644 16.82 -11.16 7.72
CA VAL A 644 17.90 -11.59 6.82
C VAL A 644 18.79 -10.39 6.51
N TRP A 645 20.05 -10.46 6.97
CA TRP A 645 21.03 -9.45 6.61
C TRP A 645 21.50 -9.67 5.18
N THR A 646 21.28 -8.64 4.36
CA THR A 646 21.55 -8.72 2.94
C THR A 646 22.62 -7.73 2.50
N GLN A 647 23.16 -8.00 1.34
CA GLN A 647 23.86 -6.97 0.57
C GLN A 647 22.89 -5.86 0.18
N PRO A 648 23.40 -4.66 -0.14
CA PRO A 648 22.57 -3.51 -0.47
C PRO A 648 21.57 -3.73 -1.61
N ARG A 649 21.92 -4.61 -2.56
CA ARG A 649 21.13 -4.88 -3.79
C ARG A 649 21.21 -6.33 -4.20
#